data_207ae74786156a605e518a1e429d4983
#
_entry.id   207ae74786156a605e518a1e429d4983
#
_cell.length_a   1.000
_cell.length_b   1.000
_cell.length_c   1.000
_cell.angle_alpha   90.00
_cell.angle_beta   90.00
_cell.angle_gamma   90.00
#
_symmetry.space_group_name_H-M   'P 1'
#
loop_
_entity.id
_entity.type
_entity.pdbx_description
1 polymer ?
#
loop_
_entity_poly.entity_id
_entity_poly.type
_entity_poly.pdbx_seq_one_letter_code
_entity_poly.pdbx_strand_id
1 'polypeptide(L)'
;MTFTLIFSCSEPVQEPESDSCLNIAGARVGLASQQPIDWDFQAVDPYMNMDPKLSSSRVPLFGDLHVHTTYSFDAYIFGTLATPDDAYEFAKGKPIKHPGGFDVSIDRPLDFYGVTDHGTFLGHVEEAATPGTQYYEAPSSAPVNDINSPENLNISTIPRRTEAFGAFLVNTVNALREQKLDIRYVDSISRRAWADTVGAAQRHNDPGNFTTFIGYEYTASTPDMGNLHRNVIFRGNSNRIPSVPYSRANSNDPEGLWQWMDRLREDGIESLAIPHNSNGSDGFMFDLKDSFGNPFTKEYAELRMRNEPIVEITQVKGTSDTHPALSTNDEWADFEIMPFKVATQSFSEPKGSYVRDALLEGMKMEQTEGFNPYKFGLIGSSDSHTAASSQEEDNFFSKIGLLDSSAALRGSIPVTDPAMLASGQLFEEVDGNQYMNSSSITWGAAGLAGVWAEENTRNSIYDAFRRKESFATTGPRMTIRFFAGFNLNANKLNDDDLIEYLYSNAKTMGADLDGIGLQSPSFFVWAVRDAFTAPLQRVQIIKGFVDSNGNPQEQVFDVACSDGGMPDADTYRCPDNNAKVDIASCAFSQDVGAAELKTFWTDPTFEVTQRAFYYVRALENPTCRWSTWDALRNNVEPRSDIPKTIQERVWSSPIHYIP
;
A
#
# COMPACT_ATOMS: atom_id res chain seq x y z
N MET A 1 16.39 14.37 18.26
CA MET A 1 15.36 14.58 19.30
C MET A 1 14.33 13.49 19.10
N THR A 2 14.37 12.46 19.93
CA THR A 2 13.50 11.28 19.79
C THR A 2 12.10 11.68 20.25
N PHE A 3 11.19 11.92 19.31
CA PHE A 3 9.79 12.14 19.61
C PHE A 3 9.13 10.79 19.88
N THR A 4 9.17 10.37 21.13
CA THR A 4 8.34 9.25 21.60
C THR A 4 6.94 9.81 21.85
N LEU A 5 6.06 9.70 20.88
CA LEU A 5 4.63 9.89 21.07
C LEU A 5 4.11 8.73 21.92
N ILE A 6 4.25 8.87 23.23
CA ILE A 6 3.75 7.90 24.20
C ILE A 6 2.23 8.03 24.28
N PHE A 7 1.52 7.28 23.45
CA PHE A 7 0.14 6.88 23.71
C PHE A 7 0.17 5.49 24.37
N SER A 8 0.77 5.40 25.55
CA SER A 8 0.74 4.19 26.36
C SER A 8 -0.44 4.27 27.31
N CYS A 9 -1.47 3.49 27.04
CA CYS A 9 -2.44 3.05 28.03
C CYS A 9 -2.04 1.70 28.65
N SER A 10 -0.80 1.31 28.55
CA SER A 10 -0.29 0.04 29.05
C SER A 10 0.55 0.23 30.32
N GLU A 11 -0.13 0.41 31.45
CA GLU A 11 0.36 -0.12 32.73
C GLU A 11 -0.75 -1.01 33.31
N PRO A 12 -0.41 -2.13 33.95
CA PRO A 12 -1.43 -2.97 34.61
C PRO A 12 -1.96 -2.20 35.83
N VAL A 13 -3.03 -1.48 35.62
CA VAL A 13 -3.72 -0.77 36.69
C VAL A 13 -4.88 -1.64 37.15
N GLN A 14 -4.96 -1.85 38.48
CA GLN A 14 -6.20 -2.25 39.15
C GLN A 14 -7.38 -1.46 38.58
N GLU A 15 -8.48 -2.12 38.30
CA GLU A 15 -9.68 -1.57 37.68
C GLU A 15 -9.95 -0.11 38.06
N PRO A 16 -9.80 0.86 37.14
CA PRO A 16 -10.25 2.21 37.39
C PRO A 16 -11.70 2.35 36.94
N GLU A 17 -12.49 2.92 37.79
CA GLU A 17 -13.92 3.25 37.58
C GLU A 17 -14.19 4.25 36.43
N SER A 18 -13.26 4.55 35.55
CA SER A 18 -13.50 5.35 34.35
C SER A 18 -12.49 5.09 33.25
N ASP A 19 -12.96 4.69 32.11
CA ASP A 19 -12.24 4.54 30.85
C ASP A 19 -11.59 5.84 30.35
N SER A 20 -10.45 6.22 30.92
CA SER A 20 -9.78 7.47 30.55
C SER A 20 -9.19 7.46 29.14
N CYS A 21 -8.91 6.27 28.58
CA CYS A 21 -8.38 6.14 27.22
C CYS A 21 -9.44 6.13 26.13
N LEU A 22 -10.67 5.75 26.48
CA LEU A 22 -11.79 5.61 25.54
C LEU A 22 -12.59 6.89 25.34
N ASN A 23 -12.29 7.94 26.09
CA ASN A 23 -12.94 9.25 25.99
C ASN A 23 -12.19 10.23 25.06
N ILE A 24 -11.27 9.72 24.23
CA ILE A 24 -10.47 10.55 23.33
C ILE A 24 -11.20 10.68 22.00
N ALA A 25 -11.40 11.91 21.55
CA ALA A 25 -11.80 12.24 20.18
C ALA A 25 -12.98 11.42 19.62
N GLY A 26 -14.08 11.38 20.33
CA GLY A 26 -15.26 10.66 19.84
C GLY A 26 -15.21 9.13 20.01
N ALA A 27 -14.24 8.62 20.75
CA ALA A 27 -14.04 7.19 20.99
C ALA A 27 -15.27 6.45 21.54
N ARG A 28 -16.20 7.17 22.17
CA ARG A 28 -17.49 6.59 22.64
C ARG A 28 -18.40 6.13 21.51
N VAL A 29 -18.09 6.47 20.29
CA VAL A 29 -18.91 6.12 19.13
C VAL A 29 -18.77 4.65 18.76
N GLY A 30 -17.69 4.02 19.14
CA GLY A 30 -17.46 2.61 18.92
C GLY A 30 -17.40 1.83 20.23
N LEU A 31 -18.50 1.72 20.96
CA LEU A 31 -18.59 0.88 22.18
C LEU A 31 -18.10 -0.56 21.98
N ALA A 32 -17.97 -0.99 20.73
CA ALA A 32 -17.40 -2.28 20.39
C ALA A 32 -15.97 -2.48 20.88
N SER A 33 -15.17 -1.40 21.00
CA SER A 33 -13.80 -1.46 21.51
C SER A 33 -13.70 -1.81 22.99
N GLN A 34 -14.79 -1.66 23.74
CA GLN A 34 -14.87 -1.98 25.16
C GLN A 34 -15.26 -3.43 25.43
N GLN A 35 -15.63 -4.17 24.38
CA GLN A 35 -16.00 -5.56 24.53
C GLN A 35 -14.77 -6.44 24.34
N PRO A 36 -14.62 -7.48 25.18
CA PRO A 36 -13.60 -8.49 24.94
C PRO A 36 -13.71 -9.05 23.53
N ILE A 37 -12.56 -9.40 22.93
CA ILE A 37 -12.54 -10.05 21.64
C ILE A 37 -13.23 -11.42 21.79
N ASP A 38 -14.28 -11.61 21.01
CA ASP A 38 -15.01 -12.87 20.96
C ASP A 38 -14.44 -13.74 19.83
N TRP A 39 -13.49 -14.57 20.17
CA TRP A 39 -12.83 -15.47 19.22
C TRP A 39 -13.74 -16.60 18.72
N ASP A 40 -14.83 -16.87 19.41
CA ASP A 40 -15.84 -17.87 18.97
C ASP A 40 -16.83 -17.27 17.96
N PHE A 41 -16.81 -15.94 17.79
CA PHE A 41 -17.67 -15.26 16.84
C PHE A 41 -17.16 -15.49 15.41
N GLN A 42 -17.96 -16.15 14.59
CA GLN A 42 -17.65 -16.40 13.18
C GLN A 42 -18.76 -15.86 12.30
N ALA A 43 -18.49 -14.74 11.64
CA ALA A 43 -19.34 -14.30 10.54
C ALA A 43 -19.18 -15.27 9.35
N VAL A 44 -20.27 -15.58 8.69
CA VAL A 44 -20.21 -16.36 7.46
C VAL A 44 -19.53 -15.50 6.38
N ASP A 45 -18.38 -15.96 5.88
CA ASP A 45 -17.77 -15.33 4.71
C ASP A 45 -18.60 -15.70 3.47
N PRO A 46 -19.30 -14.75 2.84
CA PRO A 46 -20.16 -15.04 1.68
C PRO A 46 -19.35 -15.48 0.47
N TYR A 47 -18.00 -15.32 0.49
CA TYR A 47 -17.09 -15.66 -0.59
C TYR A 47 -16.39 -17.01 -0.40
N MET A 48 -16.51 -17.64 0.78
CA MET A 48 -15.88 -18.94 1.06
C MET A 48 -16.31 -20.06 0.12
N ASN A 49 -17.50 -19.97 -0.47
CA ASN A 49 -18.08 -20.97 -1.36
C ASN A 49 -18.52 -20.37 -2.71
N MET A 50 -18.06 -19.17 -3.06
CA MET A 50 -18.30 -18.65 -4.39
C MET A 50 -17.47 -19.46 -5.38
N ASP A 51 -18.15 -20.33 -6.11
CA ASP A 51 -17.61 -20.81 -7.38
C ASP A 51 -17.64 -19.60 -8.34
N PRO A 52 -16.51 -18.95 -8.63
CA PRO A 52 -16.53 -17.79 -9.49
C PRO A 52 -17.07 -18.24 -10.83
N LYS A 53 -18.18 -17.65 -11.29
CA LYS A 53 -18.55 -17.76 -12.69
C LYS A 53 -17.41 -17.17 -13.48
N LEU A 54 -16.55 -18.05 -13.98
CA LEU A 54 -15.34 -17.69 -14.69
C LEU A 54 -15.76 -17.08 -16.03
N SER A 55 -15.78 -15.74 -16.09
CA SER A 55 -15.98 -15.04 -17.36
C SER A 55 -14.63 -14.81 -18.01
N SER A 56 -14.50 -15.24 -19.26
CA SER A 56 -13.33 -14.95 -20.10
C SER A 56 -13.23 -13.46 -20.47
N SER A 57 -14.26 -12.67 -20.19
CA SER A 57 -14.36 -11.25 -20.56
C SER A 57 -13.79 -10.28 -19.54
N ARG A 58 -13.02 -10.75 -18.53
CA ARG A 58 -12.40 -9.86 -17.53
C ARG A 58 -11.38 -8.93 -18.15
N VAL A 59 -11.50 -7.65 -17.81
CA VAL A 59 -10.62 -6.57 -18.28
C VAL A 59 -9.71 -6.10 -17.14
N PRO A 60 -8.49 -5.64 -17.46
CA PRO A 60 -7.62 -5.04 -16.45
C PRO A 60 -8.11 -3.63 -16.14
N LEU A 61 -8.27 -3.33 -14.87
CA LEU A 61 -8.59 -1.99 -14.37
C LEU A 61 -7.50 -1.54 -13.41
N PHE A 62 -7.15 -0.26 -13.48
CA PHE A 62 -6.10 0.35 -12.67
C PHE A 62 -6.65 1.45 -11.79
N GLY A 63 -6.20 1.48 -10.54
CA GLY A 63 -6.65 2.48 -9.59
C GLY A 63 -5.72 2.66 -8.40
N ASP A 64 -6.16 3.50 -7.48
CA ASP A 64 -5.46 3.79 -6.24
C ASP A 64 -6.47 3.82 -5.09
N LEU A 65 -6.16 3.10 -4.02
CA LEU A 65 -7.02 2.96 -2.84
C LEU A 65 -6.35 3.50 -1.57
N HIS A 66 -5.30 4.32 -1.72
CA HIS A 66 -4.56 4.87 -0.60
C HIS A 66 -4.19 6.33 -0.86
N VAL A 67 -5.14 7.21 -0.57
CA VAL A 67 -5.05 8.64 -0.89
C VAL A 67 -5.57 9.49 0.24
N HIS A 68 -4.80 10.50 0.63
CA HIS A 68 -5.10 11.44 1.69
C HIS A 68 -5.38 12.85 1.15
N THR A 69 -6.33 13.52 1.77
CA THR A 69 -6.81 14.85 1.38
C THR A 69 -6.66 15.85 2.55
N THR A 70 -7.32 16.99 2.44
CA THR A 70 -7.41 17.99 3.50
C THR A 70 -7.89 17.43 4.85
N TYR A 71 -8.59 16.30 4.87
CA TYR A 71 -9.13 15.72 6.10
C TYR A 71 -8.14 14.87 6.88
N SER A 72 -7.02 14.45 6.29
CA SER A 72 -5.93 13.80 7.03
C SER A 72 -5.12 14.83 7.79
N PHE A 73 -4.90 14.58 9.08
CA PHE A 73 -4.26 15.54 9.97
C PHE A 73 -2.86 15.96 9.51
N ASP A 74 -2.07 15.04 9.01
CA ASP A 74 -0.72 15.29 8.52
C ASP A 74 -0.72 15.94 7.12
N ALA A 75 -1.57 15.49 6.21
CA ALA A 75 -1.72 16.14 4.90
C ALA A 75 -2.06 17.63 5.06
N TYR A 76 -3.04 17.96 5.90
CA TYR A 76 -3.40 19.34 6.17
C TYR A 76 -2.27 20.12 6.83
N ILE A 77 -1.59 19.56 7.82
CA ILE A 77 -0.46 20.21 8.50
C ILE A 77 0.64 20.56 7.48
N PHE A 78 0.89 19.71 6.49
CA PHE A 78 1.91 19.99 5.46
C PHE A 78 1.35 20.70 4.22
N GLY A 79 0.17 21.32 4.31
CA GLY A 79 -0.33 22.31 3.36
C GLY A 79 -1.34 21.80 2.34
N THR A 80 -1.77 20.55 2.42
CA THR A 80 -2.77 20.02 1.50
C THR A 80 -4.15 20.58 1.81
N LEU A 81 -4.70 21.31 0.82
CA LEU A 81 -6.04 21.88 0.85
C LEU A 81 -6.99 21.20 -0.14
N ALA A 82 -6.46 20.29 -0.96
CA ALA A 82 -7.26 19.53 -1.90
C ALA A 82 -8.26 18.63 -1.15
N THR A 83 -9.51 18.74 -1.54
CA THR A 83 -10.65 18.03 -0.96
C THR A 83 -10.79 16.62 -1.53
N PRO A 84 -11.66 15.75 -0.96
CA PRO A 84 -12.01 14.48 -1.60
C PRO A 84 -12.54 14.63 -3.04
N ASP A 85 -13.30 15.70 -3.34
CA ASP A 85 -13.75 15.96 -4.72
C ASP A 85 -12.56 16.27 -5.65
N ASP A 86 -11.58 17.08 -5.20
CA ASP A 86 -10.36 17.36 -5.97
C ASP A 86 -9.56 16.09 -6.26
N ALA A 87 -9.46 15.18 -5.29
CA ALA A 87 -8.78 13.89 -5.46
C ALA A 87 -9.44 13.04 -6.57
N TYR A 88 -10.77 12.97 -6.60
CA TYR A 88 -11.49 12.27 -7.67
C TYR A 88 -11.37 12.98 -9.02
N GLU A 89 -11.34 14.32 -9.04
CA GLU A 89 -11.09 15.07 -10.27
C GLU A 89 -9.67 14.84 -10.82
N PHE A 90 -8.65 14.79 -9.93
CA PHE A 90 -7.29 14.40 -10.30
C PHE A 90 -7.26 13.00 -10.93
N ALA A 91 -7.87 12.00 -10.28
CA ALA A 91 -7.91 10.63 -10.79
C ALA A 91 -8.56 10.52 -12.19
N LYS A 92 -9.46 11.44 -12.52
CA LYS A 92 -10.06 11.58 -13.86
C LYS A 92 -9.20 12.37 -14.85
N GLY A 93 -7.97 12.76 -14.48
CA GLY A 93 -7.02 13.47 -15.33
C GLY A 93 -7.11 15.00 -15.30
N LYS A 94 -7.87 15.59 -14.35
CA LYS A 94 -7.89 17.04 -14.20
C LYS A 94 -6.74 17.52 -13.33
N PRO A 95 -6.10 18.67 -13.65
CA PRO A 95 -5.07 19.23 -12.79
C PRO A 95 -5.66 19.75 -11.49
N ILE A 96 -4.93 19.53 -10.38
CA ILE A 96 -5.23 20.12 -9.08
C ILE A 96 -4.01 20.87 -8.54
N LYS A 97 -4.22 21.72 -7.53
CA LYS A 97 -3.14 22.49 -6.89
C LYS A 97 -2.37 21.65 -5.89
N HIS A 98 -1.06 21.55 -6.12
CA HIS A 98 -0.13 21.02 -5.13
C HIS A 98 0.17 22.08 -4.05
N PRO A 99 0.38 21.71 -2.78
CA PRO A 99 0.76 22.66 -1.71
C PRO A 99 1.99 23.51 -2.03
N GLY A 100 2.90 23.01 -2.85
CA GLY A 100 4.06 23.76 -3.37
C GLY A 100 3.74 24.88 -4.36
N GLY A 101 2.47 25.10 -4.70
CA GLY A 101 1.99 26.21 -5.54
C GLY A 101 1.96 25.94 -7.05
N PHE A 102 2.30 24.76 -7.50
CA PHE A 102 2.20 24.32 -8.91
C PHE A 102 0.99 23.41 -9.13
N ASP A 103 0.63 23.20 -10.40
CA ASP A 103 -0.42 22.23 -10.77
C ASP A 103 0.19 20.85 -10.96
N VAL A 104 -0.56 19.83 -10.56
CA VAL A 104 -0.23 18.41 -10.79
C VAL A 104 -1.38 17.72 -11.51
N SER A 105 -1.06 16.82 -12.42
CA SER A 105 -2.02 16.01 -13.17
C SER A 105 -1.40 14.67 -13.54
N ILE A 106 -2.23 13.70 -13.84
CA ILE A 106 -1.83 12.44 -14.48
C ILE A 106 -2.17 12.47 -15.96
N ASP A 107 -1.34 11.85 -16.78
CA ASP A 107 -1.53 11.85 -18.24
C ASP A 107 -2.70 10.97 -18.68
N ARG A 108 -3.01 9.94 -17.90
CA ARG A 108 -4.07 8.97 -18.18
C ARG A 108 -5.01 8.83 -16.98
N PRO A 109 -6.33 9.06 -17.11
CA PRO A 109 -7.30 8.82 -16.06
C PRO A 109 -7.21 7.40 -15.50
N LEU A 110 -7.44 7.23 -14.20
CA LEU A 110 -7.57 5.94 -13.56
C LEU A 110 -8.98 5.37 -13.77
N ASP A 111 -9.13 4.04 -13.63
CA ASP A 111 -10.41 3.36 -13.76
C ASP A 111 -11.21 3.39 -12.44
N PHE A 112 -10.51 3.36 -11.32
CA PHE A 112 -11.13 3.44 -9.98
C PHE A 112 -10.23 4.19 -9.00
N TYR A 113 -10.86 4.74 -7.93
CA TYR A 113 -10.15 5.50 -6.92
C TYR A 113 -10.84 5.44 -5.56
N GLY A 114 -10.08 5.51 -4.47
CA GLY A 114 -10.60 5.57 -3.12
C GLY A 114 -9.84 6.57 -2.27
N VAL A 115 -10.53 7.60 -1.76
CA VAL A 115 -9.98 8.48 -0.72
C VAL A 115 -10.04 7.73 0.60
N THR A 116 -8.89 7.64 1.28
CA THR A 116 -8.71 6.89 2.53
C THR A 116 -8.01 7.72 3.59
N ASP A 117 -8.53 8.91 3.84
CA ASP A 117 -8.03 9.77 4.91
C ASP A 117 -7.96 9.03 6.25
N HIS A 118 -7.01 9.42 7.10
CA HIS A 118 -6.88 8.87 8.44
C HIS A 118 -8.19 8.98 9.22
N GLY A 119 -8.77 7.85 9.65
CA GLY A 119 -9.96 7.83 10.50
C GLY A 119 -9.73 8.42 11.89
N THR A 120 -8.48 8.50 12.32
CA THR A 120 -8.06 9.14 13.56
C THR A 120 -7.94 10.64 13.34
N PHE A 121 -8.69 11.44 14.10
CA PHE A 121 -8.72 12.91 13.99
C PHE A 121 -9.12 13.44 12.60
N LEU A 122 -10.01 12.74 11.93
CA LEU A 122 -10.51 13.08 10.59
C LEU A 122 -11.13 14.49 10.56
N GLY A 123 -10.54 15.43 9.79
CA GLY A 123 -10.97 16.82 9.65
C GLY A 123 -10.62 17.74 10.84
N HIS A 124 -9.98 17.23 11.88
CA HIS A 124 -9.75 18.00 13.12
C HIS A 124 -8.75 19.13 12.95
N VAL A 125 -7.69 18.94 12.17
CA VAL A 125 -6.67 19.99 11.97
C VAL A 125 -7.24 21.14 11.15
N GLU A 126 -8.04 20.87 10.13
CA GLU A 126 -8.73 21.88 9.36
C GLU A 126 -9.64 22.74 10.25
N GLU A 127 -10.48 22.11 11.07
CA GLU A 127 -11.36 22.80 12.02
C GLU A 127 -10.55 23.62 13.04
N ALA A 128 -9.46 23.05 13.57
CA ALA A 128 -8.60 23.72 14.55
C ALA A 128 -7.81 24.90 13.95
N ALA A 129 -7.54 24.86 12.65
CA ALA A 129 -6.85 25.92 11.93
C ALA A 129 -7.77 27.02 11.40
N THR A 130 -9.10 26.82 11.42
CA THR A 130 -10.09 27.73 10.82
C THR A 130 -10.54 28.77 11.83
N PRO A 131 -10.26 30.08 11.61
CA PRO A 131 -10.65 31.17 12.51
C PRO A 131 -12.14 31.19 12.81
N GLY A 132 -12.49 31.42 14.10
CA GLY A 132 -13.86 31.54 14.57
C GLY A 132 -14.55 30.23 14.90
N THR A 133 -13.89 29.09 14.77
CA THR A 133 -14.38 27.80 15.29
C THR A 133 -14.09 27.67 16.78
N GLN A 134 -14.90 26.89 17.49
CA GLN A 134 -14.65 26.61 18.90
C GLN A 134 -13.30 25.91 19.12
N TYR A 135 -12.83 25.13 18.14
CA TYR A 135 -11.56 24.43 18.22
C TYR A 135 -10.39 25.41 18.04
N TYR A 136 -10.50 26.34 17.10
CA TYR A 136 -9.48 27.39 16.87
C TYR A 136 -9.21 28.21 18.14
N GLU A 137 -10.26 28.53 18.92
CA GLU A 137 -10.16 29.29 20.16
C GLU A 137 -9.60 28.47 21.33
N ALA A 138 -9.49 27.15 21.21
CA ALA A 138 -8.96 26.30 22.25
C ALA A 138 -7.42 26.38 22.30
N PRO A 139 -6.78 26.45 23.49
CA PRO A 139 -5.32 26.52 23.60
C PRO A 139 -4.57 25.34 22.95
N SER A 140 -5.24 24.21 22.78
CA SER A 140 -4.68 23.01 22.14
C SER A 140 -4.45 23.18 20.63
N SER A 141 -5.15 24.10 19.97
CA SER A 141 -5.05 24.35 18.53
C SER A 141 -3.92 25.32 18.16
N ALA A 142 -3.34 26.03 19.11
CA ALA A 142 -2.35 27.06 18.86
C ALA A 142 -1.20 26.66 17.88
N PRO A 143 -0.68 25.41 17.87
CA PRO A 143 0.33 25.00 16.89
C PRO A 143 -0.14 25.06 15.44
N VAL A 144 -1.43 24.87 15.18
CA VAL A 144 -2.01 24.78 13.83
C VAL A 144 -2.84 25.99 13.42
N ASN A 145 -3.09 26.96 14.32
CA ASN A 145 -3.87 28.14 13.98
C ASN A 145 -3.26 28.87 12.77
N ASP A 146 -4.06 29.18 11.76
CA ASP A 146 -3.67 29.84 10.52
C ASP A 146 -2.53 29.15 9.73
N ILE A 147 -2.29 27.85 9.97
CA ILE A 147 -1.14 27.14 9.41
C ILE A 147 -1.16 27.14 7.86
N ASN A 148 -2.36 27.16 7.28
CA ASN A 148 -2.59 27.17 5.83
C ASN A 148 -3.17 28.50 5.32
N SER A 149 -3.07 29.59 6.09
CA SER A 149 -3.33 30.92 5.52
C SER A 149 -2.35 31.22 4.37
N PRO A 150 -2.72 32.04 3.38
CA PRO A 150 -1.89 32.26 2.18
C PRO A 150 -0.45 32.67 2.47
N GLU A 151 -0.21 33.46 3.52
CA GLU A 151 1.12 33.89 3.96
C GLU A 151 1.95 32.74 4.59
N ASN A 152 1.31 31.68 5.06
CA ASN A 152 1.95 30.52 5.70
C ASN A 152 2.13 29.33 4.76
N LEU A 153 1.55 29.35 3.55
CA LEU A 153 1.72 28.30 2.54
C LEU A 153 3.04 28.48 1.78
N ASN A 154 4.16 28.26 2.49
CA ASN A 154 5.49 28.34 1.90
C ASN A 154 6.50 27.49 2.70
N ILE A 155 7.64 27.19 2.08
CA ILE A 155 8.67 26.29 2.62
C ILE A 155 9.34 26.82 3.92
N SER A 156 9.33 28.12 4.18
CA SER A 156 9.92 28.68 5.42
C SER A 156 9.12 28.28 6.66
N THR A 157 7.90 27.80 6.51
CA THR A 157 7.04 27.33 7.61
C THR A 157 7.24 25.85 7.95
N ILE A 158 8.07 25.10 7.23
CA ILE A 158 8.31 23.66 7.47
C ILE A 158 8.70 23.36 8.92
N PRO A 159 9.61 24.12 9.59
CA PRO A 159 9.94 23.85 10.99
C PRO A 159 8.72 23.97 11.92
N ARG A 160 7.87 24.99 11.71
CA ARG A 160 6.61 25.14 12.47
C ARG A 160 5.65 23.97 12.20
N ARG A 161 5.54 23.51 10.96
CA ARG A 161 4.68 22.38 10.57
C ARG A 161 5.14 21.09 11.19
N THR A 162 6.45 20.84 11.23
CA THR A 162 7.04 19.67 11.90
C THR A 162 6.77 19.70 13.41
N GLU A 163 6.89 20.87 14.05
CA GLU A 163 6.52 21.03 15.46
C GLU A 163 5.01 20.82 15.68
N ALA A 164 4.17 21.40 14.81
CA ALA A 164 2.72 21.22 14.86
C ALA A 164 2.31 19.74 14.71
N PHE A 165 2.93 19.02 13.78
CA PHE A 165 2.70 17.58 13.60
C PHE A 165 2.99 16.79 14.88
N GLY A 166 4.09 17.08 15.57
CA GLY A 166 4.44 16.41 16.84
C GLY A 166 3.55 16.82 18.03
N ALA A 167 3.04 18.04 18.05
CA ALA A 167 2.36 18.61 19.21
C ALA A 167 0.82 18.52 19.16
N PHE A 168 0.22 18.64 17.97
CA PHE A 168 -1.23 18.81 17.83
C PHE A 168 -2.03 17.65 18.44
N LEU A 169 -1.67 16.41 18.10
CA LEU A 169 -2.39 15.22 18.58
C LEU A 169 -2.30 15.09 20.11
N VAL A 170 -1.10 15.31 20.67
CA VAL A 170 -0.87 15.25 22.13
C VAL A 170 -1.67 16.33 22.85
N ASN A 171 -1.65 17.56 22.33
CA ASN A 171 -2.36 18.70 22.90
C ASN A 171 -3.88 18.47 22.87
N THR A 172 -4.41 17.93 21.78
CA THR A 172 -5.83 17.59 21.65
C THR A 172 -6.26 16.54 22.67
N VAL A 173 -5.49 15.45 22.78
CA VAL A 173 -5.79 14.40 23.77
C VAL A 173 -5.80 14.96 25.20
N ASN A 174 -4.81 15.77 25.53
CA ASN A 174 -4.75 16.40 26.87
C ASN A 174 -5.92 17.36 27.10
N ALA A 175 -6.31 18.17 26.10
CA ALA A 175 -7.45 19.07 26.21
C ALA A 175 -8.78 18.33 26.42
N LEU A 176 -8.96 17.17 25.77
CA LEU A 176 -10.13 16.29 25.98
C LEU A 176 -10.14 15.69 27.40
N ARG A 177 -8.98 15.18 27.88
CA ARG A 177 -8.85 14.65 29.25
C ARG A 177 -9.13 15.71 30.30
N GLU A 178 -8.68 16.92 30.09
CA GLU A 178 -8.89 18.07 30.98
C GLU A 178 -10.25 18.74 30.80
N GLN A 179 -11.12 18.20 29.95
CA GLN A 179 -12.45 18.75 29.60
C GLN A 179 -12.40 20.20 29.08
N LYS A 180 -11.30 20.62 28.50
CA LYS A 180 -11.14 21.92 27.82
C LYS A 180 -11.72 21.93 26.40
N LEU A 181 -11.93 20.75 25.81
CA LEU A 181 -12.69 20.53 24.58
C LEU A 181 -13.88 19.61 24.86
N ASP A 182 -15.05 19.94 24.29
CA ASP A 182 -16.23 19.07 24.36
C ASP A 182 -16.06 17.89 23.39
N ILE A 183 -16.05 16.68 23.91
CA ILE A 183 -15.92 15.44 23.13
C ILE A 183 -17.01 15.31 22.05
N ARG A 184 -18.23 15.81 22.32
CA ARG A 184 -19.34 15.74 21.34
C ARG A 184 -19.11 16.69 20.18
N TYR A 185 -18.50 17.85 20.44
CA TYR A 185 -18.10 18.78 19.39
C TYR A 185 -17.03 18.15 18.51
N VAL A 186 -15.99 17.58 19.13
CA VAL A 186 -14.88 16.90 18.44
C VAL A 186 -15.40 15.72 17.60
N ASP A 187 -16.30 14.87 18.15
CA ASP A 187 -16.95 13.80 17.38
C ASP A 187 -17.77 14.33 16.19
N SER A 188 -18.42 15.48 16.36
CA SER A 188 -19.20 16.09 15.26
C SER A 188 -18.33 16.50 14.06
N ILE A 189 -17.06 16.85 14.29
CA ILE A 189 -16.10 17.18 13.23
C ILE A 189 -15.82 15.95 12.37
N SER A 190 -15.42 14.84 13.01
CA SER A 190 -15.17 13.58 12.29
C SER A 190 -16.40 13.10 11.51
N ARG A 191 -17.60 13.26 12.06
CA ARG A 191 -18.85 12.92 11.35
C ARG A 191 -19.08 13.77 10.11
N ARG A 192 -18.81 15.08 10.17
CA ARG A 192 -18.96 15.97 9.02
C ARG A 192 -17.95 15.62 7.93
N ALA A 193 -16.67 15.51 8.28
CA ALA A 193 -15.61 15.16 7.33
C ALA A 193 -15.87 13.79 6.69
N TRP A 194 -16.27 12.79 7.48
CA TRP A 194 -16.65 11.48 6.96
C TRP A 194 -17.86 11.53 6.03
N ALA A 195 -18.90 12.28 6.40
CA ALA A 195 -20.09 12.43 5.55
C ALA A 195 -19.74 13.10 4.20
N ASP A 196 -18.81 14.06 4.19
CA ASP A 196 -18.35 14.69 2.97
C ASP A 196 -17.49 13.74 2.11
N THR A 197 -16.56 12.98 2.71
CA THR A 197 -15.79 11.93 2.01
C THR A 197 -16.71 10.91 1.36
N VAL A 198 -17.72 10.40 2.11
CA VAL A 198 -18.75 9.49 1.58
C VAL A 198 -19.55 10.15 0.45
N GLY A 199 -19.92 11.41 0.64
CA GLY A 199 -20.66 12.21 -0.37
C GLY A 199 -19.86 12.40 -1.66
N ALA A 200 -18.57 12.73 -1.54
CA ALA A 200 -17.67 12.88 -2.70
C ALA A 200 -17.54 11.55 -3.47
N ALA A 201 -17.31 10.45 -2.76
CA ALA A 201 -17.26 9.13 -3.40
C ALA A 201 -18.55 8.79 -4.15
N GLN A 202 -19.73 9.22 -3.68
CA GLN A 202 -20.98 9.00 -4.39
C GLN A 202 -21.18 9.94 -5.58
N ARG A 203 -20.81 11.21 -5.46
CA ARG A 203 -20.92 12.21 -6.54
C ARG A 203 -20.07 11.82 -7.75
N HIS A 204 -18.90 11.25 -7.52
CA HIS A 204 -17.94 10.94 -8.57
C HIS A 204 -18.04 9.51 -9.11
N ASN A 205 -18.87 8.64 -8.52
CA ASN A 205 -19.04 7.27 -9.00
C ASN A 205 -19.88 7.22 -10.28
N ASP A 206 -19.23 6.82 -11.38
CA ASP A 206 -19.83 6.67 -12.71
C ASP A 206 -19.59 5.24 -13.22
N PRO A 207 -20.45 4.28 -12.83
CA PRO A 207 -20.28 2.86 -13.18
C PRO A 207 -20.12 2.63 -14.67
N GLY A 208 -19.12 1.87 -15.04
CA GLY A 208 -18.72 1.62 -16.43
C GLY A 208 -17.61 2.53 -16.94
N ASN A 209 -17.40 3.71 -16.35
CA ASN A 209 -16.38 4.67 -16.75
C ASN A 209 -15.37 4.94 -15.63
N PHE A 210 -15.84 5.24 -14.42
CA PHE A 210 -15.00 5.55 -13.28
C PHE A 210 -15.65 5.09 -11.98
N THR A 211 -15.04 4.15 -11.29
CA THR A 211 -15.54 3.63 -10.02
C THR A 211 -14.85 4.30 -8.83
N THR A 212 -15.64 4.76 -7.86
CA THR A 212 -15.12 5.24 -6.58
C THR A 212 -15.42 4.26 -5.45
N PHE A 213 -14.50 4.15 -4.50
CA PHE A 213 -14.74 3.41 -3.28
C PHE A 213 -14.91 4.37 -2.09
N ILE A 214 -15.80 4.01 -1.16
CA ILE A 214 -15.89 4.64 0.15
C ILE A 214 -14.90 3.91 1.03
N GLY A 215 -13.96 4.65 1.63
CA GLY A 215 -12.92 4.09 2.46
C GLY A 215 -12.32 5.08 3.43
N TYR A 216 -11.52 4.60 4.33
CA TYR A 216 -10.71 5.38 5.27
C TYR A 216 -9.50 4.56 5.72
N GLU A 217 -8.50 5.22 6.29
CA GLU A 217 -7.37 4.52 6.88
C GLU A 217 -7.56 4.33 8.39
N TYR A 218 -7.50 3.07 8.82
CA TYR A 218 -7.32 2.69 10.22
C TYR A 218 -5.83 2.80 10.57
N THR A 219 -5.48 3.91 11.24
CA THR A 219 -4.11 4.32 11.53
C THR A 219 -3.71 3.86 12.94
N ALA A 220 -3.28 2.61 13.09
CA ALA A 220 -2.77 2.06 14.34
C ALA A 220 -1.25 1.91 14.30
N SER A 221 -0.59 1.93 15.45
CA SER A 221 0.85 1.74 15.57
C SER A 221 1.19 1.08 16.90
N THR A 222 2.30 0.36 16.96
CA THR A 222 2.85 -0.09 18.23
C THR A 222 3.33 1.11 19.07
N PRO A 223 3.56 0.94 20.39
CA PRO A 223 4.14 2.01 21.22
C PRO A 223 5.46 2.57 20.68
N ASP A 224 6.26 1.73 20.03
CA ASP A 224 7.55 2.09 19.42
C ASP A 224 7.43 2.51 17.94
N MET A 225 6.24 2.92 17.50
CA MET A 225 5.94 3.44 16.16
C MET A 225 6.06 2.41 15.03
N GLY A 226 6.00 1.11 15.31
CA GLY A 226 5.82 0.08 14.28
C GLY A 226 4.46 0.24 13.60
N ASN A 227 4.46 0.29 12.27
CA ASN A 227 3.26 0.58 11.47
C ASN A 227 2.27 -0.60 11.47
N LEU A 228 1.01 -0.33 11.83
CA LEU A 228 -0.09 -1.30 11.80
C LEU A 228 -1.31 -0.73 11.04
N HIS A 229 -1.08 0.10 10.03
CA HIS A 229 -2.13 0.78 9.27
C HIS A 229 -2.85 -0.17 8.30
N ARG A 230 -4.15 0.09 8.06
CA ARG A 230 -5.01 -0.63 7.11
C ARG A 230 -5.98 0.33 6.43
N ASN A 231 -6.08 0.28 5.12
CA ASN A 231 -7.18 0.94 4.41
C ASN A 231 -8.42 0.06 4.50
N VAL A 232 -9.51 0.61 5.00
CA VAL A 232 -10.81 -0.07 5.06
C VAL A 232 -11.66 0.41 3.90
N ILE A 233 -12.08 -0.52 3.04
CA ILE A 233 -12.85 -0.25 1.83
C ILE A 233 -14.21 -0.92 1.94
N PHE A 234 -15.29 -0.16 1.67
CA PHE A 234 -16.66 -0.66 1.69
C PHE A 234 -17.16 -1.02 0.29
N ARG A 235 -17.84 -2.16 0.18
CA ARG A 235 -18.51 -2.58 -1.05
C ARG A 235 -19.74 -1.73 -1.36
N GLY A 236 -20.43 -1.31 -0.31
CA GLY A 236 -21.75 -0.67 -0.40
C GLY A 236 -21.75 0.79 -0.83
N ASN A 237 -22.94 1.34 -0.94
CA ASN A 237 -23.18 2.76 -1.13
C ASN A 237 -23.44 3.47 0.22
N SER A 238 -23.60 4.80 0.19
CA SER A 238 -23.72 5.66 1.38
C SER A 238 -24.88 5.30 2.34
N ASN A 239 -25.87 4.53 1.91
CA ASN A 239 -27.07 4.26 2.71
C ASN A 239 -26.84 3.25 3.85
N ARG A 240 -25.72 2.53 3.83
CA ARG A 240 -25.37 1.48 4.78
C ARG A 240 -23.99 1.64 5.40
N ILE A 241 -23.32 2.78 5.19
CA ILE A 241 -22.00 3.04 5.75
C ILE A 241 -22.12 3.52 7.18
N PRO A 242 -21.23 3.11 8.11
CA PRO A 242 -21.19 3.65 9.48
C PRO A 242 -21.05 5.17 9.47
N SER A 243 -21.66 5.84 10.45
CA SER A 243 -21.67 7.32 10.53
C SER A 243 -20.33 7.94 10.92
N VAL A 244 -19.34 7.12 11.24
CA VAL A 244 -17.97 7.51 11.58
C VAL A 244 -17.04 6.32 11.38
N PRO A 245 -15.78 6.53 10.96
CA PRO A 245 -14.78 5.46 10.86
C PRO A 245 -14.46 4.83 12.22
N TYR A 246 -14.21 3.53 12.23
CA TYR A 246 -13.60 2.85 13.36
C TYR A 246 -12.09 3.15 13.34
N SER A 247 -11.58 3.73 14.42
CA SER A 247 -10.21 4.21 14.47
C SER A 247 -9.44 3.65 15.67
N ARG A 248 -8.16 3.99 15.78
CA ARG A 248 -7.34 3.63 16.96
C ARG A 248 -7.91 4.16 18.28
N ALA A 249 -8.78 5.17 18.24
CA ALA A 249 -9.50 5.62 19.43
C ALA A 249 -10.52 4.58 19.93
N ASN A 250 -10.96 3.66 19.09
CA ASN A 250 -11.82 2.54 19.44
C ASN A 250 -11.00 1.31 19.87
N SER A 251 -9.99 0.94 19.11
CA SER A 251 -8.99 -0.07 19.45
C SER A 251 -7.68 0.26 18.72
N ASN A 252 -6.55 0.03 19.38
CA ASN A 252 -5.25 0.09 18.72
C ASN A 252 -4.85 -1.26 18.11
N ASP A 253 -5.60 -2.31 18.41
CA ASP A 253 -5.31 -3.67 17.99
C ASP A 253 -6.13 -4.03 16.75
N PRO A 254 -5.50 -4.58 15.70
CA PRO A 254 -6.18 -4.96 14.46
C PRO A 254 -7.36 -5.93 14.66
N GLU A 255 -7.28 -6.81 15.65
CA GLU A 255 -8.33 -7.76 16.00
C GLU A 255 -9.65 -7.04 16.37
N GLY A 256 -9.57 -5.90 17.04
CA GLY A 256 -10.74 -5.07 17.34
C GLY A 256 -11.38 -4.52 16.07
N LEU A 257 -10.58 -4.11 15.07
CA LEU A 257 -11.06 -3.68 13.77
C LEU A 257 -11.77 -4.84 13.04
N TRP A 258 -11.14 -6.01 12.96
CA TRP A 258 -11.70 -7.17 12.24
C TRP A 258 -13.02 -7.63 12.85
N GLN A 259 -13.14 -7.67 14.16
CA GLN A 259 -14.40 -8.00 14.83
C GLN A 259 -15.49 -6.95 14.58
N TRP A 260 -15.12 -5.66 14.54
CA TRP A 260 -16.07 -4.63 14.16
C TRP A 260 -16.57 -4.81 12.73
N MET A 261 -15.68 -5.15 11.79
CA MET A 261 -16.06 -5.43 10.40
C MET A 261 -16.97 -6.66 10.29
N ASP A 262 -16.72 -7.70 11.08
CA ASP A 262 -17.56 -8.90 11.12
C ASP A 262 -18.98 -8.57 11.63
N ARG A 263 -19.11 -7.73 12.67
CA ARG A 263 -20.42 -7.25 13.13
C ARG A 263 -21.16 -6.42 12.08
N LEU A 264 -20.44 -5.59 11.32
CA LEU A 264 -21.04 -4.88 10.19
C LEU A 264 -21.54 -5.84 9.12
N ARG A 265 -20.81 -6.92 8.87
CA ARG A 265 -21.18 -7.95 7.89
C ARG A 265 -22.47 -8.69 8.30
N GLU A 266 -22.71 -8.92 9.59
CA GLU A 266 -24.00 -9.44 10.08
C GLU A 266 -25.17 -8.50 9.72
N ASP A 267 -24.93 -7.19 9.72
CA ASP A 267 -25.91 -6.17 9.31
C ASP A 267 -25.96 -6.00 7.76
N GLY A 268 -25.23 -6.81 7.02
CA GLY A 268 -25.15 -6.79 5.54
C GLY A 268 -24.30 -5.64 4.99
N ILE A 269 -23.32 -5.14 5.77
CA ILE A 269 -22.35 -4.13 5.37
C ILE A 269 -21.00 -4.81 5.12
N GLU A 270 -20.68 -5.02 3.85
CA GLU A 270 -19.43 -5.65 3.43
C GLU A 270 -18.27 -4.65 3.38
N SER A 271 -17.14 -5.06 3.94
CA SER A 271 -15.88 -4.30 3.91
C SER A 271 -14.69 -5.26 3.89
N LEU A 272 -13.54 -4.76 3.43
CA LEU A 272 -12.24 -5.40 3.54
C LEU A 272 -11.22 -4.39 4.06
N ALA A 273 -10.18 -4.89 4.71
CA ALA A 273 -9.05 -4.10 5.17
C ALA A 273 -7.78 -4.50 4.39
N ILE A 274 -6.95 -3.51 4.08
CA ILE A 274 -5.75 -3.66 3.28
C ILE A 274 -4.56 -3.21 4.12
N PRO A 275 -3.82 -4.14 4.76
CA PRO A 275 -2.58 -3.81 5.43
C PRO A 275 -1.60 -3.18 4.45
N HIS A 276 -0.90 -2.14 4.89
CA HIS A 276 0.05 -1.45 4.03
C HIS A 276 1.26 -0.94 4.81
N ASN A 277 2.31 -0.60 4.05
CA ASN A 277 3.57 -0.08 4.59
C ASN A 277 4.14 -0.99 5.69
N SER A 278 4.02 -2.29 5.46
CA SER A 278 4.49 -3.30 6.41
C SER A 278 6.01 -3.27 6.60
N ASN A 279 6.77 -2.81 5.56
CA ASN A 279 8.20 -2.56 5.66
C ASN A 279 8.58 -1.63 6.83
N GLY A 280 7.70 -0.72 7.23
CA GLY A 280 7.87 0.17 8.39
C GLY A 280 7.25 -0.34 9.70
N SER A 281 6.89 -1.62 9.79
CA SER A 281 6.17 -2.18 10.94
C SER A 281 7.05 -2.67 12.09
N ASP A 282 8.36 -2.71 11.92
CA ASP A 282 9.30 -3.26 12.92
C ASP A 282 9.02 -4.73 13.28
N GLY A 283 8.58 -5.51 12.28
CA GLY A 283 8.24 -6.93 12.42
C GLY A 283 6.81 -7.22 12.89
N PHE A 284 6.05 -6.20 13.29
CA PHE A 284 4.75 -6.40 13.95
C PHE A 284 3.57 -6.61 12.98
N MET A 285 3.69 -6.21 11.71
CA MET A 285 2.59 -6.41 10.75
C MET A 285 2.30 -7.90 10.52
N PHE A 286 3.37 -8.70 10.48
CA PHE A 286 3.30 -10.14 10.23
C PHE A 286 4.00 -10.94 11.36
N ASP A 287 3.78 -10.52 12.61
CA ASP A 287 4.21 -11.27 13.79
C ASP A 287 3.54 -12.67 13.81
N LEU A 288 4.08 -13.58 14.59
CA LEU A 288 3.54 -14.94 14.82
C LEU A 288 2.72 -15.04 16.11
N LYS A 289 2.33 -13.88 16.66
CA LYS A 289 1.51 -13.74 17.86
C LYS A 289 0.46 -12.66 17.65
N ASP A 290 -0.66 -12.81 18.36
CA ASP A 290 -1.69 -11.78 18.42
C ASP A 290 -1.20 -10.52 19.17
N SER A 291 -1.99 -9.45 19.13
CA SER A 291 -1.66 -8.19 19.82
C SER A 291 -1.51 -8.32 21.35
N PHE A 292 -1.90 -9.46 21.92
CA PHE A 292 -1.79 -9.78 23.36
C PHE A 292 -0.60 -10.69 23.67
N GLY A 293 0.19 -11.07 22.66
CA GLY A 293 1.37 -11.92 22.79
C GLY A 293 1.07 -13.42 22.82
N ASN A 294 -0.16 -13.84 22.52
CA ASN A 294 -0.52 -15.25 22.44
C ASN A 294 -0.16 -15.83 21.05
N PRO A 295 0.19 -17.12 20.97
CA PRO A 295 0.30 -17.81 19.67
C PRO A 295 -1.00 -17.73 18.89
N PHE A 296 -0.90 -17.66 17.57
CA PHE A 296 -2.10 -17.66 16.72
C PHE A 296 -2.89 -18.96 16.87
N THR A 297 -4.19 -18.83 16.63
CA THR A 297 -5.13 -19.94 16.54
C THR A 297 -5.75 -19.99 15.16
N LYS A 298 -6.48 -21.08 14.88
CA LYS A 298 -7.24 -21.20 13.63
C LYS A 298 -8.27 -20.07 13.50
N GLU A 299 -8.95 -19.74 14.60
CA GLU A 299 -9.96 -18.68 14.65
C GLU A 299 -9.34 -17.31 14.34
N TYR A 300 -8.14 -17.02 14.87
CA TYR A 300 -7.40 -15.81 14.51
C TYR A 300 -7.11 -15.75 13.01
N ALA A 301 -6.58 -16.85 12.44
CA ALA A 301 -6.25 -16.91 11.02
C ALA A 301 -7.50 -16.72 10.13
N GLU A 302 -8.62 -17.35 10.48
CA GLU A 302 -9.89 -17.21 9.77
C GLU A 302 -10.45 -15.78 9.89
N LEU A 303 -10.41 -15.19 11.09
CA LEU A 303 -10.83 -13.80 11.31
C LEU A 303 -10.00 -12.83 10.47
N ARG A 304 -8.67 -12.98 10.48
CA ARG A 304 -7.77 -12.13 9.70
C ARG A 304 -8.02 -12.27 8.21
N MET A 305 -7.99 -13.49 7.67
CA MET A 305 -8.14 -13.72 6.23
C MET A 305 -9.51 -13.32 5.68
N ARG A 306 -10.56 -13.43 6.50
CA ARG A 306 -11.90 -12.93 6.14
C ARG A 306 -11.93 -11.43 5.98
N ASN A 307 -11.14 -10.69 6.76
CA ASN A 307 -11.12 -9.23 6.77
C ASN A 307 -9.96 -8.62 5.98
N GLU A 308 -8.81 -9.31 5.86
CA GLU A 308 -7.62 -8.87 5.13
C GLU A 308 -7.30 -9.83 3.95
N PRO A 309 -8.14 -9.91 2.90
CA PRO A 309 -7.89 -10.83 1.80
C PRO A 309 -6.72 -10.41 0.90
N ILE A 310 -6.37 -9.13 0.88
CA ILE A 310 -5.31 -8.55 0.06
C ILE A 310 -4.38 -7.66 0.91
N VAL A 311 -3.16 -7.45 0.43
CA VAL A 311 -2.14 -6.61 1.06
C VAL A 311 -1.50 -5.70 0.02
N GLU A 312 -1.15 -4.48 0.41
CA GLU A 312 -0.38 -3.55 -0.40
C GLU A 312 1.11 -3.87 -0.29
N ILE A 313 1.77 -4.14 -1.43
CA ILE A 313 3.19 -4.55 -1.45
C ILE A 313 4.12 -3.45 -1.97
N THR A 314 3.59 -2.37 -2.51
CA THR A 314 4.39 -1.24 -2.99
C THR A 314 3.59 0.05 -2.92
N GLN A 315 4.26 1.13 -2.54
CA GLN A 315 3.74 2.48 -2.48
C GLN A 315 4.90 3.48 -2.43
N VAL A 316 4.62 4.79 -2.33
CA VAL A 316 5.65 5.83 -2.32
C VAL A 316 6.73 5.64 -1.22
N LYS A 317 6.40 5.05 -0.08
CA LYS A 317 7.37 4.71 0.98
C LYS A 317 8.07 3.36 0.72
N GLY A 318 8.23 2.97 -0.53
CA GLY A 318 8.99 1.81 -0.98
C GLY A 318 8.21 0.50 -1.04
N THR A 319 8.94 -0.56 -1.34
CA THR A 319 8.40 -1.91 -1.46
C THR A 319 8.20 -2.58 -0.10
N SER A 320 7.17 -3.41 -0.01
CA SER A 320 6.95 -4.40 1.05
C SER A 320 6.96 -5.84 0.53
N ASP A 321 7.37 -6.09 -0.74
CA ASP A 321 7.48 -7.46 -1.29
C ASP A 321 8.48 -8.29 -0.50
N THR A 322 9.76 -7.92 -0.57
CA THR A 322 10.85 -8.59 0.15
C THR A 322 12.01 -7.63 0.44
N HIS A 323 13.01 -8.13 1.16
CA HIS A 323 14.20 -7.40 1.56
C HIS A 323 15.46 -8.23 1.31
N PRO A 324 16.62 -7.63 0.92
CA PRO A 324 17.86 -8.39 0.66
C PRO A 324 18.34 -9.27 1.82
N ALA A 325 18.06 -8.85 3.05
CA ALA A 325 18.41 -9.65 4.23
C ALA A 325 17.53 -10.91 4.43
N LEU A 326 16.35 -10.95 3.79
CA LEU A 326 15.42 -12.08 3.84
C LEU A 326 15.54 -12.96 2.59
N SER A 327 15.72 -12.34 1.42
CA SER A 327 15.78 -12.99 0.10
C SER A 327 17.19 -12.88 -0.48
N THR A 328 18.16 -13.57 0.11
CA THR A 328 19.58 -13.45 -0.23
C THR A 328 19.96 -13.99 -1.61
N ASN A 329 19.08 -14.78 -2.25
CA ASN A 329 19.28 -15.38 -3.57
C ASN A 329 18.43 -14.69 -4.65
N ASP A 330 17.80 -13.58 -4.34
CA ASP A 330 17.01 -12.77 -5.27
C ASP A 330 17.76 -11.45 -5.55
N GLU A 331 18.36 -11.33 -6.71
CA GLU A 331 19.13 -10.17 -7.16
C GLU A 331 18.27 -8.91 -7.36
N TRP A 332 16.93 -9.03 -7.34
CA TRP A 332 15.96 -7.93 -7.39
C TRP A 332 15.26 -7.65 -6.06
N ALA A 333 15.76 -8.23 -4.96
CA ALA A 333 15.23 -7.96 -3.62
C ALA A 333 15.53 -6.53 -3.14
N ASP A 334 16.63 -5.93 -3.63
CA ASP A 334 17.03 -4.55 -3.32
C ASP A 334 16.33 -3.56 -4.26
N PHE A 335 15.03 -3.31 -3.98
CA PHE A 335 14.22 -2.41 -4.79
C PHE A 335 13.46 -1.43 -3.92
N GLU A 336 13.76 -0.14 -4.05
CA GLU A 336 13.10 0.96 -3.35
C GLU A 336 12.88 0.63 -1.85
N ILE A 337 13.97 0.29 -1.16
CA ILE A 337 13.95 -0.03 0.27
C ILE A 337 13.88 1.25 1.08
N MET A 338 12.76 1.46 1.78
CA MET A 338 12.63 2.48 2.83
C MET A 338 12.84 1.79 4.19
N PRO A 339 13.98 2.01 4.86
CA PRO A 339 14.40 1.18 5.98
C PRO A 339 13.84 1.63 7.33
N PHE A 340 13.00 2.66 7.38
CA PHE A 340 12.59 3.31 8.61
C PHE A 340 11.17 2.94 9.05
N LYS A 341 10.93 2.99 10.35
CA LYS A 341 9.56 3.03 10.89
C LYS A 341 8.89 4.34 10.44
N VAL A 342 7.60 4.26 10.13
CA VAL A 342 6.86 5.40 9.57
C VAL A 342 6.93 6.62 10.48
N ALA A 343 7.12 7.79 9.89
CA ALA A 343 7.28 9.08 10.56
C ALA A 343 8.44 9.14 11.58
N THR A 344 9.45 8.29 11.42
CA THR A 344 10.66 8.29 12.24
C THR A 344 11.92 8.19 11.39
N GLN A 345 13.10 8.26 12.01
CA GLN A 345 14.39 7.87 11.44
C GLN A 345 14.98 6.62 12.13
N SER A 346 14.15 5.88 12.87
CA SER A 346 14.53 4.62 13.49
C SER A 346 14.35 3.48 12.49
N PHE A 347 15.33 2.60 12.38
CA PHE A 347 15.25 1.45 11.51
C PHE A 347 14.11 0.51 11.88
N SER A 348 13.50 -0.09 10.87
CA SER A 348 12.48 -1.14 10.98
C SER A 348 13.15 -2.50 10.84
N GLU A 349 12.76 -3.47 11.66
CA GLU A 349 13.23 -4.86 11.56
C GLU A 349 12.63 -5.50 10.29
N PRO A 350 13.43 -6.09 9.40
CA PRO A 350 12.90 -6.73 8.18
C PRO A 350 12.06 -7.98 8.45
N LYS A 351 12.43 -8.84 9.40
CA LYS A 351 11.70 -10.07 9.71
C LYS A 351 10.30 -9.72 10.26
N GLY A 352 9.25 -10.32 9.66
CA GLY A 352 7.86 -10.00 10.01
C GLY A 352 7.33 -8.68 9.41
N SER A 353 8.14 -7.99 8.57
CA SER A 353 7.79 -6.73 7.92
C SER A 353 7.51 -6.86 6.42
N TYR A 354 7.84 -7.97 5.79
CA TYR A 354 7.73 -8.15 4.35
C TYR A 354 6.79 -9.27 3.97
N VAL A 355 6.05 -9.07 2.88
CA VAL A 355 4.93 -9.93 2.46
C VAL A 355 5.40 -11.33 2.07
N ARG A 356 6.53 -11.46 1.35
CA ARG A 356 7.05 -12.77 0.97
C ARG A 356 7.43 -13.61 2.19
N ASP A 357 8.03 -12.98 3.19
CA ASP A 357 8.33 -13.62 4.47
C ASP A 357 7.04 -14.06 5.20
N ALA A 358 6.01 -13.22 5.20
CA ALA A 358 4.70 -13.57 5.75
C ALA A 358 4.04 -14.77 5.03
N LEU A 359 4.09 -14.79 3.69
CA LEU A 359 3.58 -15.93 2.90
C LEU A 359 4.31 -17.24 3.25
N LEU A 360 5.64 -17.18 3.44
CA LEU A 360 6.47 -18.31 3.83
C LEU A 360 6.11 -18.82 5.24
N GLU A 361 6.02 -17.93 6.22
CA GLU A 361 5.67 -18.30 7.59
C GLU A 361 4.22 -18.79 7.69
N GLY A 362 3.28 -18.17 6.99
CA GLY A 362 1.89 -18.62 6.93
C GLY A 362 1.75 -20.03 6.35
N MET A 363 2.50 -20.35 5.29
CA MET A 363 2.52 -21.70 4.71
C MET A 363 3.15 -22.72 5.65
N LYS A 364 4.21 -22.35 6.39
CA LYS A 364 4.79 -23.19 7.45
C LYS A 364 3.76 -23.48 8.53
N MET A 365 3.02 -22.48 9.01
CA MET A 365 1.94 -22.67 9.99
C MET A 365 0.82 -23.58 9.44
N GLU A 366 0.47 -23.44 8.15
CA GLU A 366 -0.51 -24.32 7.52
C GLU A 366 -0.06 -25.79 7.53
N GLN A 367 1.24 -26.03 7.36
CA GLN A 367 1.80 -27.40 7.41
C GLN A 367 1.89 -27.96 8.83
N THR A 368 2.25 -27.12 9.82
CA THR A 368 2.52 -27.59 11.20
C THR A 368 1.29 -27.52 12.10
N GLU A 369 0.39 -26.55 11.87
CA GLU A 369 -0.72 -26.21 12.77
C GLU A 369 -2.10 -26.30 12.07
N GLY A 370 -2.11 -26.40 10.74
CA GLY A 370 -3.33 -26.60 9.96
C GLY A 370 -4.10 -25.31 9.61
N PHE A 371 -3.52 -24.13 9.79
CA PHE A 371 -4.10 -22.84 9.41
C PHE A 371 -3.04 -21.87 8.87
N ASN A 372 -3.47 -20.87 8.09
CA ASN A 372 -2.59 -19.87 7.49
C ASN A 372 -3.21 -18.47 7.58
N PRO A 373 -2.64 -17.53 8.36
CA PRO A 373 -3.15 -16.18 8.51
C PRO A 373 -2.68 -15.21 7.40
N TYR A 374 -1.93 -15.67 6.38
CA TYR A 374 -1.20 -14.84 5.44
C TYR A 374 -1.41 -15.21 3.96
N LYS A 375 -2.55 -15.78 3.61
CA LYS A 375 -2.89 -16.11 2.20
C LYS A 375 -3.41 -14.89 1.42
N PHE A 376 -2.61 -13.85 1.36
CA PHE A 376 -2.99 -12.58 0.72
C PHE A 376 -2.99 -12.63 -0.80
N GLY A 377 -3.88 -11.83 -1.44
CA GLY A 377 -3.66 -11.28 -2.76
C GLY A 377 -2.84 -9.99 -2.67
N LEU A 378 -2.29 -9.52 -3.79
CA LEU A 378 -1.37 -8.40 -3.85
C LEU A 378 -1.97 -7.21 -4.60
N ILE A 379 -1.77 -6.00 -4.08
CA ILE A 379 -2.04 -4.73 -4.78
C ILE A 379 -0.91 -3.72 -4.53
N GLY A 380 -0.86 -2.66 -5.36
CA GLY A 380 -0.08 -1.46 -5.10
C GLY A 380 -0.99 -0.26 -4.88
N SER A 381 -0.49 0.81 -4.30
CA SER A 381 -1.19 2.08 -4.09
C SER A 381 -0.18 3.22 -3.92
N SER A 382 -0.64 4.49 -3.80
CA SER A 382 0.28 5.62 -3.70
C SER A 382 0.64 6.02 -2.28
N ASP A 383 -0.30 6.00 -1.35
CA ASP A 383 -0.18 6.66 -0.03
C ASP A 383 0.13 8.17 -0.16
N SER A 384 -0.44 8.80 -1.18
CA SER A 384 -0.25 10.24 -1.41
C SER A 384 -0.97 11.07 -0.35
N HIS A 385 -0.32 12.14 0.13
CA HIS A 385 -0.88 13.10 1.07
C HIS A 385 -1.12 14.48 0.41
N THR A 386 -1.29 14.48 -0.90
CA THR A 386 -1.56 15.70 -1.70
C THR A 386 -2.82 15.57 -2.55
N ALA A 387 -3.65 14.57 -2.28
CA ALA A 387 -4.81 14.17 -3.10
C ALA A 387 -4.43 13.70 -4.52
N ALA A 388 -3.14 13.69 -4.85
CA ALA A 388 -2.58 13.40 -6.17
C ALA A 388 -1.44 12.39 -6.05
N SER A 389 -1.39 11.38 -6.89
CA SER A 389 -0.37 10.33 -6.86
C SER A 389 0.71 10.53 -7.92
N SER A 390 1.99 10.45 -7.53
CA SER A 390 3.13 10.45 -8.44
C SER A 390 3.38 9.04 -8.95
N GLN A 391 2.87 8.71 -10.14
CA GLN A 391 2.94 7.36 -10.72
C GLN A 391 4.07 7.19 -11.75
N GLU A 392 4.75 8.28 -12.10
CA GLU A 392 5.72 8.33 -13.18
C GLU A 392 7.02 8.93 -12.66
N GLU A 393 8.14 8.29 -12.97
CA GLU A 393 9.47 8.70 -12.52
C GLU A 393 9.86 10.09 -13.05
N ASP A 394 9.44 10.41 -14.26
CA ASP A 394 9.70 11.72 -14.87
C ASP A 394 8.69 12.81 -14.45
N ASN A 395 7.62 12.45 -13.74
CA ASN A 395 6.62 13.38 -13.20
C ASN A 395 6.45 13.23 -11.69
N PHE A 396 7.57 13.01 -10.98
CA PHE A 396 7.56 12.81 -9.53
C PHE A 396 7.43 14.14 -8.79
N PHE A 397 6.35 14.30 -8.03
CA PHE A 397 6.12 15.47 -7.17
C PHE A 397 6.03 15.11 -5.68
N SER A 398 6.38 13.87 -5.36
CA SER A 398 6.50 13.32 -4.02
C SER A 398 5.17 13.10 -3.28
N LYS A 399 5.21 13.04 -1.94
CA LYS A 399 4.15 12.47 -1.10
C LYS A 399 3.43 13.50 -0.23
N ILE A 400 4.18 14.37 0.48
CA ILE A 400 3.68 15.06 1.67
C ILE A 400 3.76 16.58 1.59
N GLY A 401 3.07 17.14 0.62
CA GLY A 401 2.83 18.58 0.52
C GLY A 401 4.10 19.44 0.52
N LEU A 402 4.17 20.41 1.44
CA LEU A 402 5.31 21.33 1.52
C LEU A 402 6.60 20.68 1.98
N LEU A 403 6.51 19.58 2.74
CA LEU A 403 7.70 18.95 3.34
C LEU A 403 8.70 18.45 2.29
N ASP A 404 8.22 18.03 1.14
CA ASP A 404 9.01 17.42 0.06
C ASP A 404 8.67 17.99 -1.33
N SER A 405 8.13 19.21 -1.37
CA SER A 405 7.63 19.86 -2.58
C SER A 405 8.70 20.27 -3.61
N SER A 406 9.99 20.17 -3.27
CA SER A 406 11.08 20.51 -4.19
C SER A 406 12.18 19.46 -4.15
N ALA A 407 12.96 19.38 -5.24
CA ALA A 407 14.11 18.49 -5.35
C ALA A 407 15.11 18.64 -4.19
N ALA A 408 15.37 19.86 -3.74
CA ALA A 408 16.24 20.11 -2.59
C ALA A 408 15.65 19.56 -1.29
N LEU A 409 14.35 19.74 -1.05
CA LEU A 409 13.67 19.21 0.15
C LEU A 409 13.59 17.68 0.15
N ARG A 410 13.48 17.05 -1.03
CA ARG A 410 13.56 15.59 -1.16
C ARG A 410 14.97 15.02 -0.96
N GLY A 411 15.99 15.88 -0.94
CA GLY A 411 17.38 15.48 -0.80
C GLY A 411 18.00 14.93 -2.10
N SER A 412 17.36 15.13 -3.26
CA SER A 412 17.86 14.63 -4.56
C SER A 412 18.91 15.53 -5.20
N ILE A 413 18.94 16.83 -4.84
CA ILE A 413 19.92 17.80 -5.33
C ILE A 413 20.59 18.56 -4.18
N PRO A 414 21.81 19.11 -4.38
CA PRO A 414 22.49 19.90 -3.37
C PRO A 414 21.70 21.14 -2.94
N VAL A 415 21.73 21.45 -1.66
CA VAL A 415 21.18 22.69 -1.10
C VAL A 415 22.21 23.80 -1.26
N THR A 416 21.87 24.80 -2.07
CA THR A 416 22.74 25.98 -2.31
C THR A 416 22.16 27.27 -1.76
N ASP A 417 20.88 27.28 -1.35
CA ASP A 417 20.24 28.45 -0.75
C ASP A 417 20.77 28.69 0.68
N PRO A 418 21.43 29.84 0.93
CA PRO A 418 21.94 30.20 2.26
C PRO A 418 20.84 30.25 3.35
N ALA A 419 19.61 30.62 2.97
CA ALA A 419 18.49 30.67 3.92
C ALA A 419 18.07 29.28 4.35
N MET A 420 18.05 28.33 3.42
CA MET A 420 17.78 26.94 3.72
C MET A 420 18.89 26.32 4.57
N LEU A 421 20.17 26.57 4.24
CA LEU A 421 21.32 26.11 5.05
C LEU A 421 21.31 26.69 6.47
N ALA A 422 20.76 27.89 6.66
CA ALA A 422 20.60 28.52 7.97
C ALA A 422 19.30 28.17 8.71
N SER A 423 18.43 27.34 8.13
CA SER A 423 17.09 27.06 8.65
C SER A 423 17.04 26.17 9.91
N GLY A 424 18.18 25.61 10.33
CA GLY A 424 18.26 24.66 11.45
C GLY A 424 17.78 23.25 11.10
N GLN A 425 17.55 22.95 9.82
CA GLN A 425 17.26 21.60 9.33
C GLN A 425 18.53 20.73 9.35
N LEU A 426 18.35 19.41 9.28
CA LEU A 426 19.46 18.47 9.23
C LEU A 426 19.96 18.31 7.79
N PHE A 427 21.28 18.33 7.63
CA PHE A 427 21.93 18.10 6.34
C PHE A 427 22.90 16.93 6.46
N GLU A 428 23.13 16.27 5.33
CA GLU A 428 24.19 15.26 5.16
C GLU A 428 25.12 15.70 4.04
N GLU A 429 26.37 15.30 4.11
CA GLU A 429 27.37 15.62 3.09
C GLU A 429 27.64 14.39 2.22
N VAL A 430 27.48 14.58 0.89
CA VAL A 430 27.82 13.57 -0.12
C VAL A 430 28.70 14.24 -1.16
N ASP A 431 29.88 13.70 -1.41
CA ASP A 431 30.87 14.22 -2.37
C ASP A 431 31.17 15.72 -2.21
N GLY A 432 31.21 16.22 -0.97
CA GLY A 432 31.48 17.61 -0.64
C GLY A 432 30.31 18.58 -0.84
N ASN A 433 29.15 18.08 -1.19
CA ASN A 433 27.90 18.83 -1.30
C ASN A 433 26.98 18.57 -0.10
N GLN A 434 26.21 19.60 0.29
CA GLN A 434 25.22 19.47 1.37
C GLN A 434 23.86 19.12 0.78
N TYR A 435 23.26 18.04 1.25
CA TYR A 435 21.91 17.63 0.89
C TYR A 435 21.00 17.68 2.11
N MET A 436 19.70 17.88 1.89
CA MET A 436 18.72 17.70 2.95
C MET A 436 18.74 16.26 3.44
N ASN A 437 18.94 16.03 4.75
CA ASN A 437 18.80 14.71 5.35
C ASN A 437 17.30 14.38 5.50
N SER A 438 16.72 13.87 4.44
CA SER A 438 15.29 13.57 4.33
C SER A 438 15.08 12.09 4.03
N SER A 439 14.14 11.44 4.73
CA SER A 439 13.70 10.09 4.38
C SER A 439 13.08 9.99 2.98
N SER A 440 12.64 11.14 2.42
CA SER A 440 12.05 11.18 1.07
C SER A 440 12.99 10.68 -0.03
N ILE A 441 14.31 10.73 0.19
CA ILE A 441 15.29 10.19 -0.79
C ILE A 441 15.16 8.66 -0.96
N THR A 442 14.66 7.95 0.05
CA THR A 442 14.40 6.51 0.00
C THR A 442 13.01 6.15 -0.53
N TRP A 443 12.21 7.17 -0.91
CA TRP A 443 10.87 6.95 -1.43
C TRP A 443 10.90 6.67 -2.93
N GLY A 444 9.97 5.80 -3.40
CA GLY A 444 9.74 5.54 -4.80
C GLY A 444 8.69 6.48 -5.40
N ALA A 445 8.36 6.29 -6.69
CA ALA A 445 7.17 6.89 -7.29
C ALA A 445 5.91 6.35 -6.58
N ALA A 446 4.80 6.10 -7.22
CA ALA A 446 3.64 5.52 -6.55
C ALA A 446 3.35 4.14 -7.12
N GLY A 447 2.86 3.21 -6.30
CA GLY A 447 2.28 1.96 -6.77
C GLY A 447 0.88 2.16 -7.36
N LEU A 448 0.42 1.19 -8.15
CA LEU A 448 -0.96 1.09 -8.63
C LEU A 448 -1.57 -0.26 -8.26
N ALA A 449 -2.85 -0.25 -7.90
CA ALA A 449 -3.67 -1.43 -7.85
C ALA A 449 -4.14 -1.81 -9.26
N GLY A 450 -3.83 -3.03 -9.67
CA GLY A 450 -4.40 -3.65 -10.86
C GLY A 450 -5.41 -4.73 -10.46
N VAL A 451 -6.47 -4.90 -11.22
CA VAL A 451 -7.48 -5.93 -10.94
C VAL A 451 -8.10 -6.45 -12.24
N TRP A 452 -8.37 -7.76 -12.28
CA TRP A 452 -9.12 -8.39 -13.36
C TRP A 452 -10.59 -8.50 -12.96
N ALA A 453 -11.43 -7.60 -13.49
CA ALA A 453 -12.85 -7.53 -13.18
C ALA A 453 -13.71 -7.69 -14.44
N GLU A 454 -14.93 -8.12 -14.25
CA GLU A 454 -15.89 -8.34 -15.34
C GLU A 454 -16.35 -7.01 -15.95
N GLU A 455 -16.41 -5.95 -15.14
CA GLU A 455 -16.81 -4.61 -15.53
C GLU A 455 -16.26 -3.56 -14.55
N ASN A 456 -16.19 -2.30 -14.97
CA ASN A 456 -15.78 -1.19 -14.11
C ASN A 456 -16.96 -0.76 -13.22
N THR A 457 -17.24 -1.55 -12.19
CA THR A 457 -18.24 -1.23 -11.16
C THR A 457 -17.69 -1.59 -9.77
N ARG A 458 -18.21 -0.91 -8.74
CA ARG A 458 -17.80 -1.15 -7.35
C ARG A 458 -17.95 -2.62 -6.96
N ASN A 459 -19.06 -3.26 -7.34
CA ASN A 459 -19.31 -4.65 -7.04
C ASN A 459 -18.30 -5.58 -7.73
N SER A 460 -18.09 -5.42 -9.03
CA SER A 460 -17.22 -6.30 -9.81
C SER A 460 -15.76 -6.20 -9.36
N ILE A 461 -15.27 -4.96 -9.11
CA ILE A 461 -13.91 -4.72 -8.62
C ILE A 461 -13.75 -5.27 -7.19
N TYR A 462 -14.71 -5.01 -6.30
CA TYR A 462 -14.68 -5.53 -4.93
C TYR A 462 -14.66 -7.06 -4.89
N ASP A 463 -15.50 -7.71 -5.72
CA ASP A 463 -15.55 -9.17 -5.83
C ASP A 463 -14.23 -9.74 -6.39
N ALA A 464 -13.56 -9.02 -7.30
CA ALA A 464 -12.23 -9.40 -7.78
C ALA A 464 -11.15 -9.28 -6.67
N PHE A 465 -11.19 -8.25 -5.82
CA PHE A 465 -10.33 -8.18 -4.63
C PHE A 465 -10.58 -9.35 -3.68
N ARG A 466 -11.84 -9.71 -3.47
CA ARG A 466 -12.19 -10.88 -2.63
C ARG A 466 -11.69 -12.20 -3.23
N ARG A 467 -11.72 -12.36 -4.54
CA ARG A 467 -11.12 -13.50 -5.25
C ARG A 467 -9.60 -13.42 -5.31
N LYS A 468 -8.99 -12.27 -4.90
CA LYS A 468 -7.55 -11.98 -5.01
C LYS A 468 -7.06 -12.03 -6.46
N GLU A 469 -7.93 -11.75 -7.41
CA GLU A 469 -7.60 -11.64 -8.83
C GLU A 469 -7.10 -10.22 -9.11
N SER A 470 -6.08 -9.84 -8.34
CA SER A 470 -5.46 -8.53 -8.29
C SER A 470 -3.94 -8.63 -8.46
N PHE A 471 -3.34 -7.54 -8.87
CA PHE A 471 -1.91 -7.43 -9.08
C PHE A 471 -1.43 -6.00 -8.73
N ALA A 472 -0.14 -5.85 -8.46
CA ALA A 472 0.48 -4.58 -8.12
C ALA A 472 1.44 -4.16 -9.21
N THR A 473 1.49 -2.87 -9.54
CA THR A 473 2.57 -2.28 -10.33
C THR A 473 3.27 -1.18 -9.55
N THR A 474 4.44 -0.78 -9.99
CA THR A 474 5.22 0.32 -9.41
C THR A 474 4.93 1.69 -10.07
N GLY A 475 3.80 1.79 -10.78
CA GLY A 475 3.36 3.02 -11.47
C GLY A 475 2.95 2.77 -12.92
N PRO A 476 3.80 2.19 -13.78
CA PRO A 476 3.41 1.81 -15.14
C PRO A 476 2.20 0.86 -15.17
N ARG A 477 1.32 1.02 -16.16
CA ARG A 477 0.15 0.16 -16.32
C ARG A 477 0.47 -1.15 -17.04
N MET A 478 1.49 -1.84 -16.53
CA MET A 478 1.76 -3.21 -16.95
C MET A 478 0.62 -4.12 -16.53
N THR A 479 0.24 -5.07 -17.38
CA THR A 479 -0.72 -6.10 -17.02
C THR A 479 -0.05 -7.45 -16.87
N ILE A 480 -0.59 -8.28 -15.99
CA ILE A 480 -0.11 -9.64 -15.80
C ILE A 480 -1.28 -10.60 -15.60
N ARG A 481 -1.25 -11.73 -16.33
CA ARG A 481 -2.12 -12.88 -16.11
C ARG A 481 -1.31 -14.04 -15.61
N PHE A 482 -1.84 -14.75 -14.62
CA PHE A 482 -1.18 -15.91 -14.04
C PHE A 482 -2.21 -17.01 -13.76
N PHE A 483 -1.97 -18.18 -14.33
CA PHE A 483 -2.82 -19.36 -14.17
C PHE A 483 -1.99 -20.58 -13.87
N ALA A 484 -2.57 -21.53 -13.12
CA ALA A 484 -2.00 -22.84 -12.85
C ALA A 484 -3.05 -23.94 -13.03
N GLY A 485 -2.64 -25.06 -13.59
CA GLY A 485 -3.55 -26.20 -13.77
C GLY A 485 -2.79 -27.45 -14.17
N PHE A 486 -3.50 -28.59 -14.16
CA PHE A 486 -2.93 -29.86 -14.57
C PHE A 486 -3.31 -30.15 -16.03
N ASN A 487 -2.35 -30.69 -16.81
CA ASN A 487 -2.54 -31.05 -18.22
C ASN A 487 -2.95 -29.90 -19.14
N LEU A 488 -2.51 -28.68 -18.85
CA LEU A 488 -2.74 -27.55 -19.74
C LEU A 488 -2.09 -27.79 -21.10
N ASN A 489 -2.81 -27.47 -22.17
CA ASN A 489 -2.33 -27.68 -23.52
C ASN A 489 -1.46 -26.49 -23.99
N ALA A 490 -0.15 -26.64 -23.90
CA ALA A 490 0.81 -25.60 -24.31
C ALA A 490 0.73 -25.23 -25.81
N ASN A 491 0.16 -26.09 -26.67
CA ASN A 491 -0.04 -25.75 -28.08
C ASN A 491 -1.05 -24.62 -28.29
N LYS A 492 -1.86 -24.30 -27.27
CA LYS A 492 -2.80 -23.17 -27.29
C LYS A 492 -2.17 -21.81 -27.08
N LEU A 493 -0.86 -21.72 -26.88
CA LEU A 493 -0.15 -20.47 -26.54
C LEU A 493 -0.51 -19.27 -27.45
N ASN A 494 -0.81 -19.53 -28.71
CA ASN A 494 -1.11 -18.50 -29.70
C ASN A 494 -2.55 -18.59 -30.25
N ASP A 495 -3.42 -19.36 -29.60
CA ASP A 495 -4.83 -19.48 -30.02
C ASP A 495 -5.65 -18.27 -29.50
N ASP A 496 -6.60 -17.82 -30.30
CA ASP A 496 -7.47 -16.69 -29.94
C ASP A 496 -8.36 -16.99 -28.72
N ASP A 497 -8.68 -18.27 -28.47
CA ASP A 497 -9.48 -18.73 -27.34
C ASP A 497 -8.65 -19.09 -26.09
N LEU A 498 -7.36 -18.76 -26.07
CA LEU A 498 -6.45 -19.14 -24.98
C LEU A 498 -6.98 -18.72 -23.59
N ILE A 499 -7.45 -17.50 -23.45
CA ILE A 499 -7.91 -16.98 -22.16
C ILE A 499 -9.19 -17.68 -21.69
N GLU A 500 -10.13 -17.93 -22.61
CA GLU A 500 -11.33 -18.71 -22.30
C GLU A 500 -10.99 -20.13 -21.89
N TYR A 501 -10.05 -20.75 -22.61
CA TYR A 501 -9.53 -22.07 -22.27
C TYR A 501 -8.92 -22.10 -20.86
N LEU A 502 -8.10 -21.10 -20.50
CA LEU A 502 -7.45 -21.02 -19.20
C LEU A 502 -8.44 -20.84 -18.06
N TYR A 503 -9.41 -19.92 -18.19
CA TYR A 503 -10.46 -19.78 -17.17
C TYR A 503 -11.32 -21.04 -17.00
N SER A 504 -11.44 -21.86 -18.03
CA SER A 504 -12.22 -23.11 -17.99
C SER A 504 -11.43 -24.31 -17.43
N ASN A 505 -10.09 -24.30 -17.49
CA ASN A 505 -9.25 -25.47 -17.23
C ASN A 505 -8.15 -25.23 -16.20
N ALA A 506 -8.00 -24.01 -15.68
CA ALA A 506 -6.95 -23.63 -14.73
C ALA A 506 -7.52 -22.78 -13.58
N LYS A 507 -6.74 -22.64 -12.53
CA LYS A 507 -6.94 -21.68 -11.45
C LYS A 507 -6.21 -20.38 -11.79
N THR A 508 -6.85 -19.24 -11.59
CA THR A 508 -6.22 -17.92 -11.77
C THR A 508 -5.48 -17.49 -10.49
N MET A 509 -4.69 -16.42 -10.58
CA MET A 509 -4.02 -15.81 -9.42
C MET A 509 -4.99 -15.61 -8.25
N GLY A 510 -4.49 -15.74 -7.02
CA GLY A 510 -5.26 -15.65 -5.79
C GLY A 510 -5.93 -16.95 -5.34
N ALA A 511 -5.98 -17.97 -6.20
CA ALA A 511 -6.68 -19.23 -5.92
C ALA A 511 -5.77 -20.29 -5.28
N ASP A 512 -6.40 -21.27 -4.66
CA ASP A 512 -5.76 -22.53 -4.26
C ASP A 512 -5.82 -23.56 -5.40
N LEU A 513 -4.72 -24.27 -5.61
CA LEU A 513 -4.58 -25.37 -6.56
C LEU A 513 -4.42 -26.69 -5.79
N ASP A 514 -5.49 -27.45 -5.69
CA ASP A 514 -5.47 -28.75 -5.04
C ASP A 514 -4.69 -29.78 -5.87
N GLY A 515 -3.82 -30.54 -5.21
CA GLY A 515 -3.02 -31.59 -5.84
C GLY A 515 -3.87 -32.71 -6.42
N ILE A 516 -3.57 -33.12 -7.66
CA ILE A 516 -4.24 -34.24 -8.34
C ILE A 516 -3.19 -35.27 -8.74
N GLY A 517 -3.09 -36.35 -7.98
CA GLY A 517 -2.18 -37.44 -8.27
C GLY A 517 -0.70 -37.07 -8.16
N LEU A 518 0.13 -37.57 -9.07
CA LEU A 518 1.60 -37.38 -9.05
C LEU A 518 2.10 -36.41 -10.11
N GLN A 519 1.23 -35.58 -10.68
CA GLN A 519 1.61 -34.69 -11.80
C GLN A 519 2.06 -33.33 -11.29
N SER A 520 3.08 -32.76 -11.92
CA SER A 520 3.43 -31.36 -11.78
C SER A 520 2.39 -30.48 -12.46
N PRO A 521 1.96 -29.36 -11.84
CA PRO A 521 1.12 -28.39 -12.51
C PRO A 521 1.90 -27.67 -13.62
N SER A 522 1.17 -27.23 -14.63
CA SER A 522 1.64 -26.25 -15.60
C SER A 522 1.18 -24.87 -15.19
N PHE A 523 2.06 -23.89 -15.29
CA PHE A 523 1.79 -22.49 -15.05
C PHE A 523 1.76 -21.74 -16.39
N PHE A 524 0.79 -20.87 -16.55
CA PHE A 524 0.75 -19.94 -17.68
C PHE A 524 0.94 -18.51 -17.16
N VAL A 525 1.85 -17.78 -17.79
CA VAL A 525 2.11 -16.36 -17.51
C VAL A 525 1.99 -15.57 -18.80
N TRP A 526 1.37 -14.40 -18.69
CA TRP A 526 1.34 -13.40 -19.75
C TRP A 526 1.48 -12.01 -19.16
N ALA A 527 2.62 -11.37 -19.38
CA ALA A 527 2.91 -10.00 -19.04
C ALA A 527 2.86 -9.13 -20.31
N VAL A 528 2.23 -7.95 -20.20
CA VAL A 528 2.20 -6.94 -21.27
C VAL A 528 2.71 -5.63 -20.68
N ARG A 529 3.63 -4.98 -21.42
CA ARG A 529 4.19 -3.69 -21.00
C ARG A 529 3.14 -2.57 -20.98
N ASP A 530 3.40 -1.51 -20.28
CA ASP A 530 2.78 -0.21 -20.55
C ASP A 530 3.34 0.36 -21.87
N ALA A 531 2.48 0.81 -22.77
CA ALA A 531 2.91 1.34 -24.07
C ALA A 531 3.74 2.63 -23.97
N PHE A 532 3.67 3.32 -22.84
CA PHE A 532 4.32 4.62 -22.60
C PHE A 532 5.61 4.51 -21.78
N THR A 533 5.96 3.31 -21.29
CA THR A 533 7.17 3.06 -20.50
C THR A 533 8.13 2.12 -21.24
N ALA A 534 9.14 1.61 -20.53
CA ALA A 534 10.16 0.76 -21.13
C ALA A 534 9.60 -0.61 -21.58
N PRO A 535 10.23 -1.28 -22.55
CA PRO A 535 9.91 -2.66 -22.91
C PRO A 535 10.19 -3.63 -21.75
N LEU A 536 9.45 -4.75 -21.72
CA LEU A 536 9.70 -5.83 -20.75
C LEU A 536 11.06 -6.49 -20.97
N GLN A 537 11.80 -6.73 -19.91
CA GLN A 537 13.06 -7.44 -19.91
C GLN A 537 12.86 -8.94 -19.70
N ARG A 538 12.11 -9.31 -18.67
CA ARG A 538 11.89 -10.71 -18.27
C ARG A 538 10.64 -10.90 -17.43
N VAL A 539 10.22 -12.15 -17.36
CA VAL A 539 9.19 -12.60 -16.41
C VAL A 539 9.79 -13.66 -15.51
N GLN A 540 9.51 -13.52 -14.21
CA GLN A 540 9.97 -14.41 -13.16
C GLN A 540 8.79 -15.07 -12.47
N ILE A 541 8.96 -16.31 -12.04
CA ILE A 541 8.09 -16.96 -11.05
C ILE A 541 8.89 -17.10 -9.76
N ILE A 542 8.33 -16.59 -8.69
CA ILE A 542 8.84 -16.76 -7.33
C ILE A 542 8.08 -17.92 -6.69
N LYS A 543 8.81 -18.97 -6.31
CA LYS A 543 8.30 -20.12 -5.57
C LYS A 543 8.70 -20.00 -4.12
N GLY A 544 7.73 -20.03 -3.21
CA GLY A 544 7.97 -20.30 -1.79
C GLY A 544 7.52 -21.73 -1.45
N PHE A 545 8.25 -22.42 -0.59
CA PHE A 545 7.94 -23.78 -0.20
C PHE A 545 8.50 -24.11 1.20
N VAL A 546 8.01 -25.20 1.81
CA VAL A 546 8.57 -25.72 3.05
C VAL A 546 9.36 -26.98 2.73
N ASP A 547 10.64 -27.02 3.12
CA ASP A 547 11.51 -28.14 2.87
C ASP A 547 11.17 -29.35 3.77
N SER A 548 11.83 -30.48 3.55
CA SER A 548 11.62 -31.73 4.32
C SER A 548 11.99 -31.60 5.81
N ASN A 549 12.71 -30.55 6.20
CA ASN A 549 13.08 -30.25 7.59
C ASN A 549 12.09 -29.28 8.25
N GLY A 550 11.08 -28.82 7.52
CA GLY A 550 10.08 -27.85 8.00
C GLY A 550 10.55 -26.40 7.92
N ASN A 551 11.60 -26.10 7.16
CA ASN A 551 12.08 -24.71 7.00
C ASN A 551 11.48 -24.07 5.76
N PRO A 552 11.00 -22.81 5.86
CA PRO A 552 10.61 -22.03 4.71
C PRO A 552 11.79 -21.77 3.77
N GLN A 553 11.58 -21.93 2.49
CA GLN A 553 12.55 -21.72 1.42
C GLN A 553 11.92 -20.95 0.27
N GLU A 554 12.74 -20.26 -0.50
CA GLU A 554 12.30 -19.60 -1.73
C GLU A 554 13.23 -19.90 -2.90
N GLN A 555 12.68 -19.80 -4.11
CA GLN A 555 13.43 -19.91 -5.35
C GLN A 555 12.83 -18.99 -6.41
N VAL A 556 13.69 -18.29 -7.15
CA VAL A 556 13.32 -17.41 -8.24
C VAL A 556 13.69 -18.07 -9.57
N PHE A 557 12.74 -18.14 -10.48
CA PHE A 557 12.93 -18.67 -11.83
C PHE A 557 12.61 -17.58 -12.85
N ASP A 558 13.53 -17.24 -13.73
CA ASP A 558 13.20 -16.54 -14.96
C ASP A 558 12.50 -17.55 -15.89
N VAL A 559 11.30 -17.24 -16.36
CA VAL A 559 10.49 -18.17 -17.16
C VAL A 559 10.25 -17.70 -18.59
N ALA A 560 10.44 -16.40 -18.84
CA ALA A 560 10.45 -15.82 -20.19
C ALA A 560 11.44 -14.66 -20.25
N CYS A 561 12.25 -14.64 -21.30
CA CYS A 561 13.26 -13.62 -21.56
C CYS A 561 12.89 -12.84 -22.83
N SER A 562 13.22 -11.55 -22.85
CA SER A 562 13.10 -10.74 -24.07
C SER A 562 14.12 -11.13 -25.14
N ASP A 563 13.97 -10.57 -26.33
CA ASP A 563 14.93 -10.61 -27.44
C ASP A 563 15.36 -12.03 -27.88
N GLY A 564 14.44 -13.01 -27.68
CA GLY A 564 14.70 -14.41 -28.01
C GLY A 564 15.67 -15.13 -27.06
N GLY A 565 15.99 -14.50 -25.91
CA GLY A 565 16.75 -15.10 -24.83
C GLY A 565 16.03 -16.32 -24.26
N MET A 566 16.80 -17.24 -23.66
CA MET A 566 16.28 -18.39 -22.92
C MET A 566 16.93 -18.42 -21.54
N PRO A 567 16.17 -18.78 -20.49
CA PRO A 567 16.76 -18.96 -19.17
C PRO A 567 17.86 -20.04 -19.21
N ASP A 568 18.97 -19.77 -18.55
CA ASP A 568 20.03 -20.74 -18.34
C ASP A 568 19.51 -21.93 -17.51
N ALA A 569 19.89 -23.14 -17.89
CA ALA A 569 19.35 -24.37 -17.31
C ALA A 569 19.79 -24.62 -15.86
N ASP A 570 20.94 -24.09 -15.46
CA ASP A 570 21.53 -24.31 -14.12
C ASP A 570 21.18 -23.17 -13.15
N THR A 571 21.20 -21.93 -13.65
CA THR A 571 20.93 -20.73 -12.81
C THR A 571 19.49 -20.27 -12.84
N TYR A 572 18.73 -20.70 -13.86
CA TYR A 572 17.36 -20.23 -14.14
C TYR A 572 17.29 -18.72 -14.36
N ARG A 573 18.30 -18.12 -14.98
CA ARG A 573 18.36 -16.69 -15.24
C ARG A 573 18.39 -16.38 -16.73
N CYS A 574 17.65 -15.35 -17.13
CA CYS A 574 17.74 -14.78 -18.47
C CYS A 574 19.12 -14.16 -18.71
N PRO A 575 19.64 -14.21 -19.93
CA PRO A 575 20.80 -13.41 -20.28
C PRO A 575 20.49 -11.92 -20.17
N ASP A 576 21.54 -11.10 -20.02
CA ASP A 576 21.42 -9.65 -20.13
C ASP A 576 21.03 -9.28 -21.58
N ASN A 577 19.97 -8.48 -21.73
CA ASN A 577 19.53 -8.00 -23.05
C ASN A 577 20.27 -6.73 -23.51
N ASN A 578 21.21 -6.24 -22.70
CA ASN A 578 22.02 -5.04 -22.94
C ASN A 578 21.22 -3.74 -23.09
N ALA A 579 20.04 -3.65 -22.49
CA ALA A 579 19.30 -2.40 -22.39
C ALA A 579 20.12 -1.33 -21.64
N LYS A 580 20.06 -0.09 -22.11
CA LYS A 580 20.88 1.02 -21.60
C LYS A 580 20.03 2.23 -21.28
N VAL A 581 20.49 2.99 -20.30
CA VAL A 581 19.98 4.32 -19.95
C VAL A 581 21.11 5.33 -20.13
N ASP A 582 20.85 6.37 -20.88
CA ASP A 582 21.73 7.54 -20.94
C ASP A 582 21.36 8.48 -19.80
N ILE A 583 22.15 8.51 -18.75
CA ILE A 583 21.89 9.31 -17.54
C ILE A 583 21.88 10.82 -17.84
N ALA A 584 22.59 11.27 -18.89
CA ALA A 584 22.62 12.70 -19.23
C ALA A 584 21.34 13.22 -19.89
N SER A 585 20.54 12.33 -20.47
CA SER A 585 19.27 12.68 -21.14
C SER A 585 18.06 11.90 -20.64
N CYS A 586 18.29 10.90 -19.82
CA CYS A 586 17.30 9.88 -19.43
C CYS A 586 16.66 9.12 -20.63
N ALA A 587 17.31 9.16 -21.80
CA ALA A 587 16.93 8.31 -22.91
C ALA A 587 17.26 6.84 -22.57
N PHE A 588 16.33 5.93 -22.85
CA PHE A 588 16.51 4.51 -22.62
C PHE A 588 16.30 3.70 -23.91
N SER A 589 16.81 2.48 -23.94
CA SER A 589 16.69 1.58 -25.09
C SER A 589 15.22 1.22 -25.34
N GLN A 590 14.75 1.48 -26.56
CA GLN A 590 13.40 1.13 -27.02
C GLN A 590 13.40 0.01 -28.07
N ASP A 591 14.57 -0.34 -28.57
CA ASP A 591 14.82 -1.33 -29.62
C ASP A 591 15.20 -2.71 -29.08
N VAL A 592 15.36 -2.85 -27.78
CA VAL A 592 15.54 -4.11 -27.05
C VAL A 592 14.45 -4.28 -26.00
N GLY A 593 14.13 -5.53 -25.66
CA GLY A 593 13.02 -5.86 -24.79
C GLY A 593 11.77 -6.27 -25.58
N ALA A 594 10.70 -6.59 -24.88
CA ALA A 594 9.47 -7.13 -25.45
C ALA A 594 8.24 -6.27 -25.14
N ALA A 595 7.29 -6.22 -26.08
CA ALA A 595 5.98 -5.63 -25.83
C ALA A 595 5.11 -6.54 -24.95
N GLU A 596 5.24 -7.84 -25.12
CA GLU A 596 4.63 -8.88 -24.30
C GLU A 596 5.57 -10.06 -24.11
N LEU A 597 5.45 -10.74 -22.98
CA LEU A 597 6.11 -12.00 -22.70
C LEU A 597 5.07 -12.99 -22.18
N LYS A 598 4.94 -14.13 -22.87
CA LYS A 598 3.99 -15.17 -22.47
C LYS A 598 4.59 -16.57 -22.64
N THR A 599 4.30 -17.45 -21.68
CA THR A 599 4.82 -18.80 -21.69
C THR A 599 3.96 -19.75 -20.88
N PHE A 600 4.03 -21.05 -21.24
CA PHE A 600 3.72 -22.15 -20.32
C PHE A 600 5.03 -22.62 -19.69
N TRP A 601 5.02 -22.77 -18.38
CA TRP A 601 6.17 -23.22 -17.60
C TRP A 601 5.76 -24.35 -16.63
N THR A 602 6.68 -25.25 -16.38
CA THR A 602 6.53 -26.32 -15.40
C THR A 602 7.69 -26.25 -14.43
N ASP A 603 7.40 -26.31 -13.13
CA ASP A 603 8.40 -26.22 -12.08
C ASP A 603 9.37 -27.44 -12.16
N PRO A 604 10.67 -27.22 -12.46
CA PRO A 604 11.64 -28.31 -12.55
C PRO A 604 12.00 -28.91 -11.18
N THR A 605 11.62 -28.22 -10.09
CA THR A 605 11.89 -28.63 -8.71
C THR A 605 10.60 -29.00 -7.97
N PHE A 606 9.53 -29.32 -8.70
CA PHE A 606 8.24 -29.64 -8.11
C PHE A 606 8.28 -30.96 -7.34
N GLU A 607 7.75 -30.93 -6.13
CA GLU A 607 7.52 -32.11 -5.29
C GLU A 607 6.04 -32.21 -4.92
N VAL A 608 5.39 -33.31 -5.30
CA VAL A 608 3.94 -33.51 -5.18
C VAL A 608 3.42 -33.46 -3.74
N THR A 609 4.24 -33.74 -2.76
CA THR A 609 3.89 -33.73 -1.32
C THR A 609 4.27 -32.42 -0.63
N GLN A 610 4.88 -31.49 -1.36
CA GLN A 610 5.39 -30.24 -0.83
C GLN A 610 4.39 -29.11 -1.06
N ARG A 611 3.95 -28.46 0.02
CA ARG A 611 3.22 -27.20 -0.09
C ARG A 611 4.09 -26.14 -0.70
N ALA A 612 3.50 -25.36 -1.61
CA ALA A 612 4.19 -24.25 -2.25
C ALA A 612 3.21 -23.12 -2.58
N PHE A 613 3.71 -21.90 -2.67
CA PHE A 613 3.02 -20.83 -3.38
C PHE A 613 3.89 -20.36 -4.56
N TYR A 614 3.23 -19.81 -5.55
CA TYR A 614 3.87 -19.25 -6.72
C TYR A 614 3.24 -17.89 -7.03
N TYR A 615 4.06 -16.88 -7.26
CA TYR A 615 3.59 -15.62 -7.82
C TYR A 615 4.57 -15.11 -8.88
N VAL A 616 4.10 -14.23 -9.73
CA VAL A 616 4.87 -13.72 -10.87
C VAL A 616 5.37 -12.32 -10.57
N ARG A 617 6.60 -12.04 -11.00
CA ARG A 617 7.16 -10.70 -11.12
C ARG A 617 7.63 -10.51 -12.56
N ALA A 618 7.15 -9.45 -13.25
CA ALA A 618 7.71 -9.06 -14.52
C ALA A 618 8.45 -7.73 -14.37
N LEU A 619 9.59 -7.60 -15.06
CA LEU A 619 10.48 -6.45 -14.99
C LEU A 619 10.54 -5.76 -16.36
N GLU A 620 10.47 -4.43 -16.37
CA GLU A 620 10.82 -3.61 -17.51
C GLU A 620 12.34 -3.48 -17.64
N ASN A 621 12.81 -2.98 -18.79
CA ASN A 621 14.16 -2.48 -18.92
C ASN A 621 14.40 -1.27 -18.00
N PRO A 622 15.65 -1.00 -17.58
CA PRO A 622 15.92 0.14 -16.70
C PRO A 622 15.59 1.48 -17.36
N THR A 623 15.10 2.42 -16.53
CA THR A 623 14.88 3.84 -16.86
C THR A 623 15.55 4.72 -15.80
N CYS A 624 15.54 6.05 -15.96
CA CYS A 624 16.00 6.94 -14.89
C CYS A 624 15.04 6.93 -13.70
N ARG A 625 15.61 6.86 -12.50
CA ARG A 625 14.87 7.10 -11.26
C ARG A 625 14.50 8.58 -11.12
N TRP A 626 13.41 8.90 -10.45
CA TRP A 626 12.91 10.27 -10.24
C TRP A 626 14.00 11.25 -9.73
N SER A 627 14.88 10.79 -8.86
CA SER A 627 15.99 11.59 -8.32
C SER A 627 17.01 11.98 -9.38
N THR A 628 17.20 11.17 -10.42
CA THR A 628 18.01 11.52 -11.60
C THR A 628 17.31 12.56 -12.45
N TRP A 629 15.99 12.47 -12.65
CA TRP A 629 15.21 13.51 -13.31
C TRP A 629 15.27 14.85 -12.57
N ASP A 630 15.20 14.83 -11.23
CA ASP A 630 15.39 16.03 -10.41
C ASP A 630 16.76 16.68 -10.67
N ALA A 631 17.83 15.88 -10.69
CA ALA A 631 19.18 16.39 -10.95
C ALA A 631 19.32 16.99 -12.36
N LEU A 632 18.82 16.32 -13.39
CA LEU A 632 18.83 16.81 -14.77
C LEU A 632 18.09 18.14 -14.93
N ARG A 633 16.88 18.24 -14.37
CA ARG A 633 16.05 19.44 -14.44
C ARG A 633 16.69 20.63 -13.73
N ASN A 634 17.56 20.38 -12.77
CA ASN A 634 18.29 21.40 -12.03
C ASN A 634 19.74 21.60 -12.53
N ASN A 635 20.15 20.92 -13.61
CA ASN A 635 21.49 20.98 -14.19
C ASN A 635 22.61 20.67 -13.18
N VAL A 636 22.41 19.65 -12.33
CA VAL A 636 23.40 19.13 -11.38
C VAL A 636 23.65 17.64 -11.66
N GLU A 637 24.79 17.13 -11.20
CA GLU A 637 25.06 15.69 -11.26
C GLU A 637 24.15 14.93 -10.29
N PRO A 638 23.59 13.76 -10.68
CA PRO A 638 22.84 12.90 -9.77
C PRO A 638 23.70 12.43 -8.60
N ARG A 639 23.14 12.34 -7.40
CA ARG A 639 23.81 11.85 -6.20
C ARG A 639 24.47 10.49 -6.46
N SER A 640 25.68 10.31 -5.93
CA SER A 640 26.48 9.11 -6.17
C SER A 640 26.06 7.92 -5.29
N ASP A 641 25.45 8.19 -4.13
CA ASP A 641 25.10 7.23 -3.09
C ASP A 641 23.69 6.62 -3.21
N ILE A 642 22.93 7.01 -4.25
CA ILE A 642 21.60 6.48 -4.54
C ILE A 642 21.51 5.92 -5.97
N PRO A 643 20.61 4.96 -6.24
CA PRO A 643 20.41 4.43 -7.58
C PRO A 643 20.02 5.53 -8.56
N LYS A 644 20.69 5.55 -9.73
CA LYS A 644 20.38 6.50 -10.82
C LYS A 644 19.28 6.01 -11.75
N THR A 645 19.06 4.71 -11.74
CA THR A 645 18.07 4.04 -12.58
C THR A 645 17.16 3.16 -11.73
N ILE A 646 15.98 2.87 -12.27
CA ILE A 646 14.99 1.98 -11.70
C ILE A 646 14.56 0.95 -12.74
N GLN A 647 14.17 -0.25 -12.31
CA GLN A 647 13.47 -1.23 -13.15
C GLN A 647 12.07 -1.44 -12.60
N GLU A 648 11.12 -0.80 -13.24
CA GLU A 648 9.72 -0.90 -12.90
C GLU A 648 9.22 -2.34 -13.03
N ARG A 649 8.21 -2.68 -12.23
CA ARG A 649 7.76 -4.07 -12.12
C ARG A 649 6.28 -4.22 -11.82
N VAL A 650 5.79 -5.41 -12.09
CA VAL A 650 4.44 -5.85 -11.77
C VAL A 650 4.51 -7.17 -11.02
N TRP A 651 3.65 -7.36 -10.01
CA TRP A 651 3.51 -8.62 -9.25
C TRP A 651 2.09 -9.14 -9.31
N SER A 652 1.90 -10.42 -9.60
CA SER A 652 0.61 -11.09 -9.49
C SER A 652 0.32 -11.53 -8.05
N SER A 653 -0.95 -11.67 -7.69
CA SER A 653 -1.33 -12.43 -6.49
C SER A 653 -0.87 -13.89 -6.57
N PRO A 654 -0.53 -14.53 -5.42
CA PRO A 654 -0.05 -15.90 -5.39
C PRO A 654 -1.12 -16.94 -5.75
N ILE A 655 -0.67 -18.07 -6.33
CA ILE A 655 -1.42 -19.33 -6.38
C ILE A 655 -0.77 -20.26 -5.36
N HIS A 656 -1.55 -20.86 -4.48
CA HIS A 656 -1.08 -21.81 -3.48
C HIS A 656 -1.33 -23.24 -3.93
N TYR A 657 -0.28 -24.07 -4.00
CA TYR A 657 -0.39 -25.49 -4.23
C TYR A 657 -0.58 -26.22 -2.90
N ILE A 658 -1.66 -27.00 -2.84
CA ILE A 658 -2.04 -27.83 -1.67
C ILE A 658 -1.94 -29.28 -2.08
N PRO A 659 -0.99 -30.07 -1.52
CA PRO A 659 -0.79 -31.49 -1.83
C PRO A 659 -2.00 -32.38 -1.58
#